data_eef808b34d05c15a6823afc98167dfde
#
_entry.id   eef808b34d05c15a6823afc98167dfde
#
_cell.length_a   1.000
_cell.length_b   1.000
_cell.length_c   1.000
_cell.angle_alpha   90.00
_cell.angle_beta   90.00
_cell.angle_gamma   90.00
#
_symmetry.space_group_name_H-M   'P 1'
#
loop_
_entity.id
_entity.type
_entity.pdbx_description
1 polymer ?
#
loop_
_entity_poly.entity_id
_entity_poly.type
_entity_poly.pdbx_seq_one_letter_code
_entity_poly.pdbx_strand_id
1 'polypeptide(L)'
;MKTTGLKNLLLLCVLVLLFCLVNDSCKQQAKQENKGDEFDRTSLPIKEPVRKTYTELDVRNATAPPRFNVTAPKGAPNVVVILIDDMGFGVSEAFGGPVTTPNMDKLADNGLKYNRFHTTSLCSPTRVALLTGYNHHSNNMGCIGEAATTFPGNTSVRPQTITPMAEVLRQNGYNTAAFGKYHETPPWEISNSGPIDRWPTHSGFEKFYGFIGGETNQWSPLIYDGSTLIETPDDPNYHFTTDMTNQAISWVRYQQALSPDKPFFLYYAPGATHAPHHVPKAWAEKYKGKFDQGWDKLREMTLERQIKLGIVPPGTRLAPKPADIKDWDKLSADEKKLFTRQMEVYAGFAEQTDYEAGRLISTIKELGVLDNTIIIFIAGDNGASAEGQMNGMYSEMTYFSGVPETVPDMLKHYNDWGGPSTYPHFSAGWAVAMDAPFSYTKQVASDFGGTRNGMIIQWPAGIKAKGEVRSQFGHVIDIAPTVYEVAKLPAPTNVNGIKQDPIEGTSLAYTFNDEKAAEQHKVQYFEMFGNRAIYQDGWFARTIHRPAWRLKPLNTLQEDKWELYNTNEDFSLSNNAAAQNPDKLKTMQGLFMKEAEKYHVLPLDDRLLERTNAELMGRPTVMGNRNTVTYGEGMKGMGVDIFIDLRNKSYSISSEVAVDAKGNGVIVCQGGRFGGLSFYIKDCKPAFSYNYLGMESTQIIAAEALKPGNYKLAYDFKYDGGGMGKGGVGTITVNGKKVAEKRIEKTQPGIFSVDDMADVGVDDGTHVADYGPSSKFT
;
A
#
# COMPACT_ATOMS: atom_id res chain seq x y z
N MET A 1 -17.30 4.83 80.48
CA MET A 1 -17.03 4.26 79.15
C MET A 1 -18.31 4.07 78.33
N LYS A 2 -19.10 5.12 78.05
CA LYS A 2 -20.30 5.02 77.17
C LYS A 2 -20.55 6.22 76.24
N THR A 3 -19.59 7.16 76.08
CA THR A 3 -19.78 8.38 75.24
C THR A 3 -18.98 8.42 73.94
N THR A 4 -18.08 7.47 73.76
CA THR A 4 -17.22 7.40 72.50
C THR A 4 -17.90 6.67 71.36
N GLY A 5 -18.80 5.72 71.61
CA GLY A 5 -19.50 4.95 70.59
C GLY A 5 -20.52 5.75 69.74
N LEU A 6 -21.19 6.69 70.39
CA LEU A 6 -22.24 7.49 69.74
C LEU A 6 -21.68 8.56 68.80
N LYS A 7 -20.50 9.13 69.11
CA LYS A 7 -19.82 10.09 68.24
C LYS A 7 -19.27 9.45 66.99
N ASN A 8 -18.75 8.22 67.08
CA ASN A 8 -18.25 7.49 65.90
C ASN A 8 -19.37 7.00 64.98
N LEU A 9 -20.55 6.66 65.56
CA LEU A 9 -21.74 6.28 64.80
C LEU A 9 -22.33 7.48 64.05
N LEU A 10 -22.35 8.67 64.63
CA LEU A 10 -22.80 9.91 64.00
C LEU A 10 -21.84 10.33 62.87
N LEU A 11 -20.52 10.18 63.07
CA LEU A 11 -19.54 10.52 62.10
C LEU A 11 -19.61 9.56 60.83
N LEU A 12 -19.87 8.27 61.07
CA LEU A 12 -20.10 7.28 60.01
C LEU A 12 -21.39 7.56 59.25
N CYS A 13 -22.46 7.93 59.88
CA CYS A 13 -23.71 8.29 59.20
C CYS A 13 -23.59 9.58 58.40
N VAL A 14 -22.83 10.58 58.84
CA VAL A 14 -22.58 11.81 58.11
C VAL A 14 -21.69 11.52 56.87
N LEU A 15 -20.67 10.64 56.99
CA LEU A 15 -19.83 10.20 55.85
C LEU A 15 -20.63 9.40 54.83
N VAL A 16 -21.53 8.52 55.25
CA VAL A 16 -22.41 7.75 54.35
C VAL A 16 -23.42 8.66 53.67
N LEU A 17 -23.98 9.65 54.37
CA LEU A 17 -24.88 10.66 53.76
C LEU A 17 -24.15 11.56 52.76
N LEU A 18 -22.90 11.97 53.05
CA LEU A 18 -22.06 12.72 52.11
C LEU A 18 -21.70 11.87 50.87
N PHE A 19 -21.44 10.57 51.06
CA PHE A 19 -21.14 9.64 49.94
C PHE A 19 -22.39 9.39 49.10
N CYS A 20 -23.59 9.31 49.68
CA CYS A 20 -24.85 9.20 48.94
C CYS A 20 -25.18 10.49 48.16
N LEU A 21 -24.95 11.66 48.77
CA LEU A 21 -25.18 12.96 48.10
C LEU A 21 -24.21 13.21 46.93
N VAL A 22 -22.95 12.76 47.07
CA VAL A 22 -21.96 12.81 45.93
C VAL A 22 -22.34 11.84 44.84
N ASN A 23 -22.83 10.63 45.16
CA ASN A 23 -23.29 9.67 44.16
C ASN A 23 -24.58 10.10 43.44
N ASP A 24 -25.52 10.76 44.13
CA ASP A 24 -26.73 11.29 43.47
C ASP A 24 -26.41 12.50 42.57
N SER A 25 -25.45 13.35 42.96
CA SER A 25 -24.96 14.43 42.09
C SER A 25 -24.26 13.89 40.83
N CYS A 26 -23.49 12.78 40.93
CA CYS A 26 -22.91 12.11 39.77
C CYS A 26 -23.95 11.41 38.89
N LYS A 27 -25.05 10.90 39.47
CA LYS A 27 -26.13 10.27 38.68
C LYS A 27 -27.04 11.28 37.98
N GLN A 28 -27.17 12.51 38.47
CA GLN A 28 -27.93 13.57 37.79
C GLN A 28 -27.20 14.19 36.62
N GLN A 29 -25.87 14.10 36.56
CA GLN A 29 -25.09 14.51 35.38
C GLN A 29 -25.13 13.51 34.20
N ALA A 30 -25.66 12.30 34.40
CA ALA A 30 -25.68 11.23 33.39
C ALA A 30 -27.00 11.10 32.59
N LYS A 31 -27.95 12.02 32.75
CA LYS A 31 -29.21 12.07 31.98
C LYS A 31 -29.40 13.41 31.28
N GLN A 32 -28.48 13.74 30.35
CA GLN A 32 -28.83 14.61 29.27
C GLN A 32 -29.11 13.73 28.05
N GLU A 33 -30.40 13.46 27.81
CA GLU A 33 -30.85 12.87 26.54
C GLU A 33 -30.34 13.77 25.41
N ASN A 34 -29.40 13.26 24.58
CA ASN A 34 -29.06 13.87 23.33
C ASN A 34 -30.36 13.91 22.49
N LYS A 35 -30.95 15.08 22.36
CA LYS A 35 -31.88 15.38 21.28
C LYS A 35 -31.09 15.10 19.99
N GLY A 36 -31.74 14.44 19.03
CA GLY A 36 -31.11 13.93 17.83
C GLY A 36 -30.22 14.93 17.09
N ASP A 37 -29.37 14.42 16.25
CA ASP A 37 -28.27 15.04 15.51
C ASP A 37 -28.48 16.52 15.18
N GLU A 38 -28.05 17.42 16.08
CA GLU A 38 -28.17 18.88 15.93
C GLU A 38 -26.97 19.50 15.19
N PHE A 39 -25.99 18.68 14.75
CA PHE A 39 -24.79 19.18 14.10
C PHE A 39 -24.96 19.37 12.61
N ASP A 40 -24.55 20.53 12.08
CA ASP A 40 -24.31 20.70 10.64
C ASP A 40 -23.01 19.98 10.24
N ARG A 41 -23.15 18.76 9.75
CA ARG A 41 -22.04 17.90 9.32
C ARG A 41 -21.62 18.11 7.87
N THR A 42 -22.26 19.05 7.17
CA THR A 42 -21.86 19.44 5.81
C THR A 42 -20.67 20.40 5.79
N SER A 43 -20.39 21.05 6.94
CA SER A 43 -19.25 21.96 7.12
C SER A 43 -18.40 21.51 8.31
N LEU A 44 -17.14 21.16 8.03
CA LEU A 44 -16.19 20.64 9.00
C LEU A 44 -15.01 21.62 9.20
N PRO A 45 -14.45 21.73 10.40
CA PRO A 45 -14.93 21.14 11.64
C PRO A 45 -16.29 21.68 12.05
N ILE A 46 -17.06 20.85 12.79
CA ILE A 46 -18.34 21.27 13.34
C ILE A 46 -18.12 22.48 14.27
N LYS A 47 -18.88 23.55 14.04
CA LYS A 47 -18.70 24.81 14.76
C LYS A 47 -19.06 24.65 16.23
N GLU A 48 -18.19 25.14 17.11
CA GLU A 48 -18.50 25.28 18.52
C GLU A 48 -19.69 26.26 18.71
N PRO A 49 -20.59 26.00 19.68
CA PRO A 49 -21.62 26.96 20.05
C PRO A 49 -21.00 28.25 20.59
N VAL A 50 -21.72 29.36 20.45
CA VAL A 50 -21.26 30.64 20.97
C VAL A 50 -21.12 30.52 22.52
N ARG A 51 -19.97 30.89 23.04
CA ARG A 51 -19.68 30.82 24.47
C ARG A 51 -20.62 31.77 25.27
N LYS A 52 -21.28 31.21 26.25
CA LYS A 52 -22.10 32.00 27.21
C LYS A 52 -21.19 32.90 28.02
N THR A 53 -21.56 34.19 28.13
CA THR A 53 -20.93 35.13 29.05
C THR A 53 -21.63 35.03 30.41
N TYR A 54 -20.87 34.86 31.48
CA TYR A 54 -21.35 34.82 32.84
C TYR A 54 -21.10 36.16 33.50
N THR A 55 -22.06 36.63 34.29
CA THR A 55 -22.00 37.84 35.13
C THR A 55 -21.94 37.52 36.62
N GLU A 56 -22.16 36.26 36.95
CA GLU A 56 -22.09 35.77 38.33
C GLU A 56 -20.64 35.78 38.81
N LEU A 57 -20.38 36.48 39.93
CA LEU A 57 -19.06 36.55 40.55
C LEU A 57 -18.62 35.20 41.11
N ASP A 58 -19.56 34.40 41.61
CA ASP A 58 -19.32 33.12 42.25
C ASP A 58 -19.84 31.98 41.38
N VAL A 59 -18.95 31.04 40.98
CA VAL A 59 -19.27 29.88 40.15
C VAL A 59 -20.39 29.00 40.78
N ARG A 60 -20.55 29.00 42.11
CA ARG A 60 -21.63 28.28 42.81
C ARG A 60 -23.02 28.81 42.49
N ASN A 61 -23.11 30.05 42.00
CA ASN A 61 -24.37 30.69 41.62
C ASN A 61 -24.60 30.64 40.10
N ALA A 62 -23.62 30.11 39.33
CA ALA A 62 -23.71 29.97 37.89
C ALA A 62 -24.03 28.53 37.50
N THR A 63 -24.77 28.37 36.40
CA THR A 63 -24.98 27.03 35.79
C THR A 63 -23.95 26.80 34.73
N ALA A 64 -23.11 25.75 34.88
CA ALA A 64 -22.13 25.37 33.88
C ALA A 64 -22.80 25.08 32.52
N PRO A 65 -22.22 25.50 31.37
CA PRO A 65 -22.73 25.12 30.08
C PRO A 65 -22.47 23.62 29.84
N PRO A 66 -23.28 22.96 29.00
CA PRO A 66 -22.94 21.61 28.56
C PRO A 66 -21.57 21.60 27.88
N ARG A 67 -20.82 20.51 28.10
CA ARG A 67 -19.54 20.34 27.44
C ARG A 67 -19.79 20.11 25.94
N PHE A 68 -19.20 20.93 25.08
CA PHE A 68 -19.21 20.69 23.63
C PHE A 68 -18.28 19.51 23.32
N ASN A 69 -18.82 18.49 22.69
CA ASN A 69 -18.08 17.32 22.24
C ASN A 69 -18.75 16.78 20.97
N VAL A 70 -18.00 16.68 19.89
CA VAL A 70 -18.48 16.08 18.65
C VAL A 70 -18.52 14.58 18.81
N THR A 71 -19.70 14.01 18.69
CA THR A 71 -19.94 12.55 18.70
C THR A 71 -20.42 12.07 17.35
N ALA A 72 -20.11 10.83 17.02
CA ALA A 72 -20.66 10.20 15.82
C ALA A 72 -22.19 10.08 15.89
N PRO A 73 -22.91 10.00 14.76
CA PRO A 73 -24.35 9.78 14.75
C PRO A 73 -24.74 8.53 15.55
N LYS A 74 -25.88 8.59 16.23
CA LYS A 74 -26.34 7.47 17.05
C LYS A 74 -26.48 6.18 16.26
N GLY A 75 -25.78 5.13 16.70
CA GLY A 75 -25.75 3.81 16.07
C GLY A 75 -24.87 3.73 14.83
N ALA A 76 -24.02 4.72 14.58
CA ALA A 76 -22.99 4.64 13.54
C ALA A 76 -22.08 3.43 13.81
N PRO A 77 -21.77 2.60 12.80
CA PRO A 77 -20.95 1.40 12.97
C PRO A 77 -19.46 1.73 13.11
N ASN A 78 -18.70 0.82 13.69
CA ASN A 78 -17.26 0.77 13.39
C ASN A 78 -17.08 0.43 11.93
N VAL A 79 -16.01 0.94 11.32
CA VAL A 79 -15.66 0.70 9.93
C VAL A 79 -14.28 0.07 9.86
N VAL A 80 -14.16 -1.08 9.22
CA VAL A 80 -12.90 -1.75 8.96
C VAL A 80 -12.79 -1.98 7.45
N VAL A 81 -11.77 -1.39 6.84
CA VAL A 81 -11.42 -1.64 5.44
C VAL A 81 -10.14 -2.46 5.40
N ILE A 82 -10.21 -3.66 4.86
CA ILE A 82 -9.07 -4.54 4.61
C ILE A 82 -8.80 -4.51 3.11
N LEU A 83 -7.61 -4.06 2.73
CA LEU A 83 -7.18 -3.97 1.34
C LEU A 83 -5.91 -4.77 1.13
N ILE A 84 -6.02 -5.91 0.43
CA ILE A 84 -4.87 -6.74 0.08
C ILE A 84 -4.18 -6.14 -1.16
N ASP A 85 -2.87 -6.30 -1.25
CA ASP A 85 -2.04 -5.76 -2.33
C ASP A 85 -1.76 -6.85 -3.39
N ASP A 86 -1.89 -6.53 -4.67
CA ASP A 86 -1.57 -7.41 -5.82
C ASP A 86 -2.22 -8.81 -5.79
N MET A 87 -3.37 -8.97 -5.12
CA MET A 87 -4.10 -10.23 -5.10
C MET A 87 -5.17 -10.25 -6.19
N GLY A 88 -4.98 -11.02 -7.25
CA GLY A 88 -5.92 -11.13 -8.37
C GLY A 88 -7.25 -11.81 -8.02
N PHE A 89 -8.25 -11.63 -8.88
CA PHE A 89 -9.61 -12.15 -8.71
C PHE A 89 -9.68 -13.67 -8.49
N GLY A 90 -8.79 -14.42 -9.11
CA GLY A 90 -8.75 -15.89 -9.08
C GLY A 90 -7.82 -16.49 -8.03
N VAL A 91 -7.40 -15.76 -6.99
CA VAL A 91 -6.45 -16.26 -5.97
C VAL A 91 -7.15 -17.02 -4.85
N SER A 92 -8.11 -16.39 -4.18
CA SER A 92 -8.73 -16.90 -2.95
C SER A 92 -9.80 -17.97 -3.22
N GLU A 93 -9.94 -18.92 -2.30
CA GLU A 93 -11.02 -19.93 -2.34
C GLU A 93 -12.40 -19.26 -2.36
N ALA A 94 -12.61 -18.15 -1.66
CA ALA A 94 -13.87 -17.40 -1.64
C ALA A 94 -14.35 -16.98 -3.05
N PHE A 95 -13.42 -16.78 -3.98
CA PHE A 95 -13.68 -16.46 -5.38
C PHE A 95 -13.24 -17.59 -6.34
N GLY A 96 -13.14 -18.84 -5.86
CA GLY A 96 -12.87 -20.04 -6.66
C GLY A 96 -11.38 -20.26 -6.96
N GLY A 97 -10.47 -19.54 -6.35
CA GLY A 97 -9.03 -19.65 -6.53
C GLY A 97 -8.40 -20.90 -5.85
N PRO A 98 -7.10 -21.10 -6.04
CA PRO A 98 -6.37 -22.26 -5.52
C PRO A 98 -5.80 -22.05 -4.11
N VAL A 99 -5.81 -20.83 -3.58
CA VAL A 99 -5.17 -20.52 -2.30
C VAL A 99 -6.18 -20.60 -1.17
N THR A 100 -5.86 -21.36 -0.16
CA THR A 100 -6.68 -21.57 1.04
C THR A 100 -6.77 -20.30 1.85
N THR A 101 -7.99 -19.73 1.97
CA THR A 101 -8.26 -18.46 2.64
C THR A 101 -9.46 -18.57 3.61
N PRO A 102 -9.35 -19.41 4.69
CA PRO A 102 -10.49 -19.79 5.52
C PRO A 102 -11.14 -18.61 6.26
N ASN A 103 -10.42 -17.50 6.49
CA ASN A 103 -10.98 -16.34 7.16
C ASN A 103 -11.77 -15.46 6.19
N MET A 104 -11.29 -15.32 4.96
CA MET A 104 -12.01 -14.66 3.87
C MET A 104 -13.28 -15.45 3.51
N ASP A 105 -13.19 -16.79 3.43
CA ASP A 105 -14.33 -17.67 3.18
C ASP A 105 -15.40 -17.49 4.24
N LYS A 106 -15.01 -17.51 5.51
CA LYS A 106 -15.93 -17.30 6.63
C LYS A 106 -16.58 -15.91 6.61
N LEU A 107 -15.83 -14.89 6.21
CA LEU A 107 -16.36 -13.54 6.05
C LEU A 107 -17.38 -13.52 4.89
N ALA A 108 -17.06 -14.16 3.77
CA ALA A 108 -17.93 -14.29 2.59
C ALA A 108 -19.23 -15.04 2.88
N ASP A 109 -19.17 -16.14 3.64
CA ASP A 109 -20.33 -16.93 4.04
C ASP A 109 -21.30 -16.17 4.96
N ASN A 110 -20.80 -15.20 5.72
CA ASN A 110 -21.60 -14.37 6.62
C ASN A 110 -21.86 -12.95 6.11
N GLY A 111 -21.45 -12.65 4.89
CA GLY A 111 -21.54 -11.35 4.23
C GLY A 111 -22.03 -11.46 2.79
N LEU A 112 -21.71 -10.45 2.01
CA LEU A 112 -22.00 -10.35 0.58
C LEU A 112 -20.70 -10.41 -0.21
N LYS A 113 -20.70 -11.16 -1.32
CA LYS A 113 -19.62 -11.23 -2.30
C LYS A 113 -19.95 -10.36 -3.52
N TYR A 114 -19.08 -9.42 -3.85
CA TYR A 114 -19.23 -8.59 -5.05
C TYR A 114 -18.31 -9.13 -6.14
N ASN A 115 -18.87 -9.61 -7.24
CA ASN A 115 -18.14 -10.21 -8.35
C ASN A 115 -17.90 -9.26 -9.53
N ARG A 116 -18.45 -8.04 -9.49
CA ARG A 116 -18.24 -6.96 -10.46
C ARG A 116 -17.74 -5.69 -9.78
N PHE A 117 -16.93 -5.84 -8.75
CA PHE A 117 -16.24 -4.71 -8.12
C PHE A 117 -14.92 -4.44 -8.84
N HIS A 118 -14.65 -3.19 -9.12
CA HIS A 118 -13.49 -2.74 -9.88
C HIS A 118 -12.63 -1.80 -9.05
N THR A 119 -11.33 -1.95 -9.20
CA THR A 119 -10.31 -1.02 -8.72
C THR A 119 -9.71 -0.26 -9.89
N THR A 120 -8.72 0.58 -9.65
CA THR A 120 -7.81 0.96 -10.71
C THR A 120 -6.83 -0.19 -10.97
N SER A 121 -5.93 -0.05 -11.94
CA SER A 121 -4.96 -1.11 -12.24
C SER A 121 -3.60 -0.94 -11.56
N LEU A 122 -3.50 -0.03 -10.57
CA LEU A 122 -2.29 0.22 -9.77
C LEU A 122 -2.65 0.65 -8.34
N CYS A 123 -1.73 0.35 -7.40
CA CYS A 123 -1.91 0.52 -5.97
C CYS A 123 -2.19 1.96 -5.52
N SER A 124 -1.30 2.96 -5.73
CA SER A 124 -1.54 4.35 -5.29
C SER A 124 -2.84 4.94 -5.85
N PRO A 125 -3.14 4.80 -7.16
CA PRO A 125 -4.40 5.25 -7.73
C PRO A 125 -5.63 4.62 -7.07
N THR A 126 -5.59 3.33 -6.75
CA THR A 126 -6.69 2.64 -6.04
C THR A 126 -6.82 3.13 -4.61
N ARG A 127 -5.72 3.28 -3.88
CA ARG A 127 -5.72 3.69 -2.47
C ARG A 127 -6.29 5.09 -2.31
N VAL A 128 -5.83 6.05 -3.11
CA VAL A 128 -6.36 7.41 -3.05
C VAL A 128 -7.84 7.46 -3.47
N ALA A 129 -8.24 6.69 -4.49
CA ALA A 129 -9.62 6.61 -4.94
C ALA A 129 -10.55 6.01 -3.86
N LEU A 130 -10.10 4.96 -3.16
CA LEU A 130 -10.80 4.34 -2.04
C LEU A 130 -10.99 5.30 -0.88
N LEU A 131 -9.90 5.96 -0.46
CA LEU A 131 -9.91 6.81 0.72
C LEU A 131 -10.59 8.16 0.49
N THR A 132 -10.88 8.54 -0.75
CA THR A 132 -11.51 9.82 -1.05
C THR A 132 -12.91 9.72 -1.65
N GLY A 133 -13.22 8.67 -2.43
CA GLY A 133 -14.46 8.55 -3.21
C GLY A 133 -14.43 9.34 -4.52
N TYR A 134 -13.24 9.70 -5.00
CA TYR A 134 -13.02 10.39 -6.27
C TYR A 134 -12.12 9.56 -7.19
N ASN A 135 -12.28 9.73 -8.49
CA ASN A 135 -11.41 9.10 -9.47
C ASN A 135 -9.95 9.46 -9.23
N HIS A 136 -9.07 8.55 -9.55
CA HIS A 136 -7.64 8.72 -9.28
C HIS A 136 -7.01 9.92 -10.01
N HIS A 137 -7.43 10.24 -11.23
CA HIS A 137 -6.98 11.44 -11.92
C HIS A 137 -7.51 12.74 -11.27
N SER A 138 -8.74 12.74 -10.72
CA SER A 138 -9.25 13.88 -9.93
C SER A 138 -8.39 14.12 -8.69
N ASN A 139 -7.83 13.07 -8.13
CA ASN A 139 -6.86 13.12 -7.05
C ASN A 139 -5.42 13.48 -7.51
N ASN A 140 -5.20 13.78 -8.80
CA ASN A 140 -3.88 13.94 -9.41
C ASN A 140 -2.98 12.68 -9.31
N MET A 141 -3.56 11.51 -9.11
CA MET A 141 -2.86 10.22 -8.95
C MET A 141 -3.15 9.31 -10.16
N GLY A 142 -2.99 9.83 -11.38
CA GLY A 142 -3.18 9.05 -12.61
C GLY A 142 -2.22 7.87 -12.73
N CYS A 143 -1.14 7.88 -11.95
CA CYS A 143 -0.16 6.79 -11.83
C CYS A 143 0.40 6.77 -10.40
N ILE A 144 1.33 5.86 -10.09
CA ILE A 144 2.07 5.85 -8.82
C ILE A 144 2.93 7.12 -8.68
N GLY A 145 3.19 7.56 -7.44
CA GLY A 145 3.91 8.78 -7.13
C GLY A 145 5.32 8.85 -7.74
N GLU A 146 5.99 7.71 -7.81
CA GLU A 146 7.33 7.53 -8.38
C GLU A 146 7.38 7.82 -9.90
N ALA A 147 6.23 7.74 -10.56
CA ALA A 147 6.08 8.01 -11.98
C ALA A 147 5.25 9.28 -12.27
N ALA A 148 5.06 10.15 -11.28
CA ALA A 148 4.34 11.42 -11.44
C ALA A 148 4.96 12.35 -12.48
N THR A 149 4.14 13.24 -13.02
CA THR A 149 4.53 14.27 -14.00
C THR A 149 3.97 15.63 -13.59
N THR A 150 4.26 16.69 -14.34
CA THR A 150 3.68 18.02 -14.10
C THR A 150 2.29 18.22 -14.74
N PHE A 151 1.78 17.24 -15.50
CA PHE A 151 0.45 17.38 -16.09
C PHE A 151 -0.65 17.23 -15.02
N PRO A 152 -1.74 18.03 -15.11
CA PRO A 152 -2.93 17.81 -14.30
C PRO A 152 -3.38 16.35 -14.35
N GLY A 153 -3.93 15.85 -13.28
CA GLY A 153 -4.30 14.43 -13.15
C GLY A 153 -3.13 13.49 -12.83
N ASN A 154 -1.87 13.92 -12.97
CA ASN A 154 -0.67 13.08 -12.80
C ASN A 154 0.41 13.68 -11.89
N THR A 155 0.10 14.70 -11.09
CA THR A 155 1.10 15.40 -10.26
C THR A 155 1.42 14.68 -8.95
N SER A 156 0.69 13.65 -8.59
CA SER A 156 0.76 12.95 -7.29
C SER A 156 0.48 13.84 -6.06
N VAL A 157 -0.03 15.03 -6.27
CA VAL A 157 -0.37 15.99 -5.20
C VAL A 157 -1.88 16.14 -5.14
N ARG A 158 -2.52 15.48 -4.15
CA ARG A 158 -3.97 15.55 -3.96
C ARG A 158 -4.44 16.98 -3.78
N PRO A 159 -5.50 17.43 -4.49
CA PRO A 159 -6.07 18.77 -4.33
C PRO A 159 -6.66 18.95 -2.93
N GLN A 160 -6.59 20.16 -2.39
CA GLN A 160 -7.21 20.49 -1.09
C GLN A 160 -8.75 20.48 -1.13
N THR A 161 -9.34 20.52 -2.32
CA THR A 161 -10.79 20.39 -2.56
C THR A 161 -11.30 18.94 -2.44
N ILE A 162 -10.39 17.98 -2.19
CA ILE A 162 -10.69 16.56 -1.99
C ILE A 162 -10.16 16.13 -0.63
N THR A 163 -11.06 15.95 0.33
CA THR A 163 -10.72 15.53 1.69
C THR A 163 -10.83 14.01 1.83
N PRO A 164 -9.82 13.33 2.42
CA PRO A 164 -9.89 11.90 2.69
C PRO A 164 -11.01 11.52 3.67
N MET A 165 -11.61 10.35 3.45
CA MET A 165 -12.65 9.78 4.30
C MET A 165 -12.24 9.71 5.78
N ALA A 166 -10.98 9.38 6.06
CA ALA A 166 -10.46 9.33 7.42
C ALA A 166 -10.60 10.68 8.14
N GLU A 167 -10.29 11.80 7.47
CA GLU A 167 -10.44 13.15 8.04
C GLU A 167 -11.92 13.50 8.26
N VAL A 168 -12.80 13.15 7.32
CA VAL A 168 -14.24 13.36 7.48
C VAL A 168 -14.77 12.58 8.69
N LEU A 169 -14.42 11.30 8.83
CA LEU A 169 -14.83 10.46 9.96
C LEU A 169 -14.28 10.99 11.29
N ARG A 170 -12.99 11.36 11.33
CA ARG A 170 -12.34 11.92 12.52
C ARG A 170 -13.06 13.17 13.02
N GLN A 171 -13.34 14.12 12.12
CA GLN A 171 -14.06 15.36 12.47
C GLN A 171 -15.53 15.12 12.81
N ASN A 172 -16.07 13.96 12.49
CA ASN A 172 -17.41 13.52 12.89
C ASN A 172 -17.43 12.57 14.10
N GLY A 173 -16.35 12.51 14.86
CA GLY A 173 -16.31 11.83 16.15
C GLY A 173 -15.92 10.35 16.10
N TYR A 174 -15.26 9.90 15.05
CA TYR A 174 -14.59 8.60 15.01
C TYR A 174 -13.16 8.67 15.55
N ASN A 175 -12.64 7.58 16.10
CA ASN A 175 -11.20 7.32 16.18
C ASN A 175 -10.73 6.69 14.90
N THR A 176 -9.53 7.06 14.41
CA THR A 176 -9.07 6.65 13.07
C THR A 176 -7.65 6.10 13.12
N ALA A 177 -7.43 4.97 12.48
CA ALA A 177 -6.10 4.38 12.38
C ALA A 177 -5.83 3.72 11.02
N ALA A 178 -4.57 3.75 10.59
CA ALA A 178 -4.09 3.02 9.43
C ALA A 178 -2.90 2.15 9.81
N PHE A 179 -2.89 0.90 9.30
CA PHE A 179 -1.84 -0.08 9.53
C PHE A 179 -1.39 -0.67 8.19
N GLY A 180 -0.08 -0.60 7.92
CA GLY A 180 0.56 -1.17 6.74
C GLY A 180 0.91 -0.15 5.66
N LYS A 181 0.68 -0.48 4.39
CA LYS A 181 1.02 0.33 3.22
C LYS A 181 0.09 1.52 3.06
N TYR A 182 0.67 2.71 2.90
CA TYR A 182 -0.08 3.92 2.60
C TYR A 182 -0.03 4.31 1.10
N HIS A 183 1.14 4.55 0.58
CA HIS A 183 1.47 4.78 -0.85
C HIS A 183 0.67 5.93 -1.52
N GLU A 184 0.35 7.00 -0.77
CA GLU A 184 -0.30 8.20 -1.31
C GLU A 184 0.54 9.46 -1.14
N THR A 185 1.60 9.40 -0.33
CA THR A 185 2.52 10.51 -0.11
C THR A 185 3.46 10.64 -1.31
N PRO A 186 3.60 11.82 -1.93
CA PRO A 186 4.59 12.01 -2.99
C PRO A 186 6.01 11.63 -2.53
N PRO A 187 6.81 10.91 -3.32
CA PRO A 187 8.13 10.43 -2.90
C PRO A 187 9.08 11.52 -2.38
N TRP A 188 9.03 12.72 -2.95
CA TRP A 188 9.83 13.86 -2.51
C TRP A 188 9.37 14.50 -1.19
N GLU A 189 8.23 14.05 -0.62
CA GLU A 189 7.72 14.46 0.70
C GLU A 189 7.98 13.38 1.77
N ILE A 190 8.52 12.21 1.41
CA ILE A 190 8.84 11.14 2.35
C ILE A 190 10.20 11.43 2.99
N SER A 191 10.22 12.41 3.89
CA SER A 191 11.42 12.79 4.63
C SER A 191 11.10 13.36 6.01
N ASN A 192 12.04 13.25 6.94
CA ASN A 192 11.92 13.84 8.28
C ASN A 192 11.88 15.37 8.27
N SER A 193 12.24 16.02 7.15
CA SER A 193 12.15 17.46 6.99
C SER A 193 10.82 17.92 6.36
N GLY A 194 9.93 17.00 6.04
CA GLY A 194 8.62 17.29 5.45
C GLY A 194 8.68 17.78 3.99
N PRO A 195 7.55 18.33 3.49
CA PRO A 195 6.30 18.56 4.23
C PRO A 195 5.58 17.26 4.61
N ILE A 196 4.82 17.26 5.72
CA ILE A 196 4.09 16.08 6.19
C ILE A 196 2.58 16.17 5.96
N ASP A 197 2.11 17.17 5.22
CA ASP A 197 0.68 17.45 5.00
C ASP A 197 -0.07 16.29 4.33
N ARG A 198 0.62 15.44 3.58
CA ARG A 198 0.04 14.28 2.87
C ARG A 198 0.43 12.94 3.48
N TRP A 199 1.06 12.97 4.65
CA TRP A 199 1.31 11.77 5.42
C TRP A 199 0.00 11.24 6.05
N PRO A 200 -0.08 9.95 6.41
CA PRO A 200 -1.32 9.37 6.98
C PRO A 200 -1.88 10.17 8.14
N THR A 201 -1.01 10.59 9.09
CA THR A 201 -1.40 11.35 10.28
C THR A 201 -1.93 12.75 9.99
N HIS A 202 -1.67 13.30 8.80
CA HIS A 202 -2.21 14.58 8.34
C HIS A 202 -3.30 14.41 7.27
N SER A 203 -3.60 13.15 6.94
CA SER A 203 -4.72 12.77 6.05
C SER A 203 -5.92 12.22 6.81
N GLY A 204 -5.96 12.46 8.14
CA GLY A 204 -7.09 12.15 9.01
C GLY A 204 -6.93 10.89 9.86
N PHE A 205 -5.81 10.17 9.81
CA PHE A 205 -5.54 9.06 10.71
C PHE A 205 -4.85 9.54 11.99
N GLU A 206 -5.45 9.28 13.16
CA GLU A 206 -4.86 9.62 14.47
C GLU A 206 -3.72 8.67 14.86
N LYS A 207 -3.72 7.46 14.31
CA LYS A 207 -2.64 6.47 14.43
C LYS A 207 -2.25 5.95 13.05
N PHE A 208 -0.95 5.86 12.83
CA PHE A 208 -0.36 5.17 11.70
C PHE A 208 0.75 4.24 12.18
N TYR A 209 0.83 3.04 11.64
CA TYR A 209 1.96 2.13 11.80
C TYR A 209 2.15 1.34 10.51
N GLY A 210 3.27 1.55 9.84
CA GLY A 210 3.49 0.91 8.54
C GLY A 210 4.56 1.61 7.70
N PHE A 211 4.46 1.47 6.39
CA PHE A 211 5.39 2.07 5.43
C PHE A 211 4.67 3.00 4.46
N ILE A 212 5.41 4.01 3.98
CA ILE A 212 4.86 5.09 3.15
C ILE A 212 4.99 4.78 1.65
N GLY A 213 6.03 4.05 1.24
CA GLY A 213 6.35 3.73 -0.14
C GLY A 213 5.48 2.65 -0.78
N GLY A 214 5.86 2.23 -1.99
CA GLY A 214 5.12 1.25 -2.78
C GLY A 214 5.26 -0.19 -2.32
N GLU A 215 6.39 -0.54 -1.72
CA GLU A 215 6.69 -1.89 -1.22
C GLU A 215 7.68 -1.82 -0.06
N THR A 216 7.85 -2.91 0.65
CA THR A 216 8.86 -3.06 1.69
C THR A 216 9.21 -4.52 1.93
N ASN A 217 10.43 -4.77 2.35
CA ASN A 217 10.90 -6.08 2.82
C ASN A 217 10.09 -6.52 4.04
N GLN A 218 9.64 -7.79 4.08
CA GLN A 218 8.86 -8.29 5.22
C GLN A 218 9.74 -8.70 6.41
N TRP A 219 11.04 -8.91 6.18
CA TRP A 219 12.01 -9.30 7.19
C TRP A 219 12.80 -8.12 7.78
N SER A 220 13.01 -7.08 6.98
CA SER A 220 13.71 -5.84 7.36
C SER A 220 13.00 -4.65 6.71
N PRO A 221 11.76 -4.32 7.14
CA PRO A 221 10.98 -3.25 6.53
C PRO A 221 11.41 -1.87 6.98
N LEU A 222 11.19 -0.85 6.14
CA LEU A 222 11.28 0.55 6.51
C LEU A 222 9.94 0.99 7.14
N ILE A 223 9.88 1.14 8.45
CA ILE A 223 8.62 1.35 9.20
C ILE A 223 8.56 2.72 9.86
N TYR A 224 7.35 3.30 9.84
CA TYR A 224 7.02 4.52 10.57
C TYR A 224 5.93 4.25 11.61
N ASP A 225 6.11 4.82 12.81
CA ASP A 225 5.07 5.00 13.81
C ASP A 225 4.66 6.48 13.83
N GLY A 226 3.47 6.79 13.32
CA GLY A 226 3.08 8.16 13.01
C GLY A 226 3.94 8.74 11.87
N SER A 227 4.78 9.71 12.18
CA SER A 227 5.78 10.28 11.27
C SER A 227 7.23 9.97 11.69
N THR A 228 7.41 9.08 12.65
CA THR A 228 8.73 8.74 13.17
C THR A 228 9.19 7.42 12.58
N LEU A 229 10.36 7.42 11.92
CA LEU A 229 11.03 6.20 11.49
C LEU A 229 11.46 5.41 12.72
N ILE A 230 11.15 4.12 12.76
CA ILE A 230 11.50 3.21 13.86
C ILE A 230 12.41 2.08 13.37
N GLU A 231 13.27 1.61 14.25
CA GLU A 231 14.14 0.46 13.95
C GLU A 231 13.32 -0.83 13.97
N THR A 232 13.53 -1.70 12.98
CA THR A 232 12.97 -3.05 12.97
C THR A 232 13.53 -3.86 14.12
N PRO A 233 12.71 -4.61 14.87
CA PRO A 233 13.20 -5.48 15.94
C PRO A 233 14.24 -6.50 15.46
N ASP A 234 15.33 -6.66 16.19
CA ASP A 234 16.33 -7.71 15.94
C ASP A 234 15.81 -9.07 16.45
N ASP A 235 14.85 -9.62 15.73
CA ASP A 235 14.24 -10.94 15.97
C ASP A 235 14.36 -11.77 14.69
N PRO A 236 15.05 -12.93 14.71
CA PRO A 236 15.18 -13.79 13.54
C PRO A 236 13.83 -14.35 13.02
N ASN A 237 12.76 -14.25 13.82
CA ASN A 237 11.41 -14.65 13.42
C ASN A 237 10.53 -13.45 13.08
N TYR A 238 11.08 -12.24 13.03
CA TYR A 238 10.32 -11.05 12.68
C TYR A 238 9.69 -11.20 11.30
N HIS A 239 8.45 -10.74 11.16
CA HIS A 239 7.74 -10.63 9.90
C HIS A 239 6.76 -9.48 9.97
N PHE A 240 6.89 -8.52 9.06
CA PHE A 240 6.15 -7.25 9.13
C PHE A 240 4.62 -7.42 9.16
N THR A 241 4.05 -8.29 8.31
CA THR A 241 2.60 -8.52 8.30
C THR A 241 2.09 -9.00 9.67
N THR A 242 2.85 -9.83 10.38
CA THR A 242 2.51 -10.30 11.74
C THR A 242 2.64 -9.17 12.76
N ASP A 243 3.73 -8.41 12.71
CA ASP A 243 3.95 -7.27 13.61
C ASP A 243 2.89 -6.20 13.45
N MET A 244 2.63 -5.75 12.23
CA MET A 244 1.60 -4.79 11.89
C MET A 244 0.22 -5.22 12.42
N THR A 245 -0.10 -6.53 12.30
CA THR A 245 -1.35 -7.09 12.81
C THR A 245 -1.41 -7.03 14.34
N ASN A 246 -0.30 -7.30 15.03
CA ASN A 246 -0.21 -7.16 16.48
C ASN A 246 -0.48 -5.72 16.91
N GLN A 247 0.05 -4.72 16.19
CA GLN A 247 -0.19 -3.32 16.45
C GLN A 247 -1.68 -2.94 16.23
N ALA A 248 -2.28 -3.42 15.15
CA ALA A 248 -3.69 -3.19 14.86
C ALA A 248 -4.61 -3.81 15.93
N ILE A 249 -4.34 -5.05 16.34
CA ILE A 249 -5.08 -5.74 17.41
C ILE A 249 -4.94 -4.98 18.75
N SER A 250 -3.73 -4.56 19.08
CA SER A 250 -3.48 -3.78 20.29
C SER A 250 -4.29 -2.47 20.28
N TRP A 251 -4.26 -1.76 19.16
CA TRP A 251 -5.01 -0.51 19.00
C TRP A 251 -6.52 -0.72 19.16
N VAL A 252 -7.13 -1.74 18.53
CA VAL A 252 -8.56 -2.05 18.64
C VAL A 252 -8.93 -2.34 20.11
N ARG A 253 -8.08 -3.10 20.83
CA ARG A 253 -8.27 -3.37 22.25
C ARG A 253 -8.26 -2.10 23.10
N TYR A 254 -7.33 -1.17 22.81
CA TYR A 254 -7.30 0.13 23.48
C TYR A 254 -8.56 0.96 23.20
N GLN A 255 -9.01 1.00 21.94
CA GLN A 255 -10.24 1.71 21.56
C GLN A 255 -11.43 1.18 22.37
N GLN A 256 -11.62 -0.13 22.37
CA GLN A 256 -12.75 -0.74 23.08
C GLN A 256 -12.68 -0.57 24.60
N ALA A 257 -11.48 -0.57 25.17
CA ALA A 257 -11.30 -0.42 26.62
C ALA A 257 -11.49 1.02 27.10
N LEU A 258 -10.99 2.01 26.34
CA LEU A 258 -10.91 3.40 26.78
C LEU A 258 -12.01 4.31 26.20
N SER A 259 -12.56 3.94 25.04
CA SER A 259 -13.56 4.72 24.33
C SER A 259 -14.65 3.83 23.72
N PRO A 260 -15.34 2.97 24.51
CA PRO A 260 -16.27 1.97 24.00
C PRO A 260 -17.48 2.56 23.26
N ASP A 261 -17.86 3.79 23.57
CA ASP A 261 -18.99 4.49 22.95
C ASP A 261 -18.60 5.28 21.67
N LYS A 262 -17.31 5.35 21.35
CA LYS A 262 -16.80 6.06 20.19
C LYS A 262 -16.48 5.06 19.07
N PRO A 263 -17.15 5.13 17.91
CA PRO A 263 -16.84 4.23 16.81
C PRO A 263 -15.44 4.51 16.25
N PHE A 264 -14.88 3.52 15.61
CA PHE A 264 -13.56 3.65 14.97
C PHE A 264 -13.61 3.36 13.49
N PHE A 265 -12.69 3.97 12.75
CA PHE A 265 -12.32 3.63 11.39
C PHE A 265 -10.90 3.04 11.39
N LEU A 266 -10.77 1.83 10.92
CA LEU A 266 -9.50 1.12 10.79
C LEU A 266 -9.25 0.76 9.32
N TYR A 267 -8.16 1.27 8.75
CA TYR A 267 -7.63 0.91 7.45
C TYR A 267 -6.49 -0.07 7.66
N TYR A 268 -6.71 -1.34 7.28
CA TYR A 268 -5.74 -2.44 7.36
C TYR A 268 -5.30 -2.80 5.95
N ALA A 269 -4.09 -2.45 5.59
CA ALA A 269 -3.55 -2.60 4.24
C ALA A 269 -2.15 -3.23 4.29
N PRO A 270 -2.03 -4.56 4.52
CA PRO A 270 -0.73 -5.22 4.49
C PRO A 270 -0.11 -5.02 3.11
N GLY A 271 1.20 -4.85 3.04
CA GLY A 271 1.91 -4.84 1.75
C GLY A 271 1.90 -6.20 1.04
N ALA A 272 1.37 -7.20 1.68
CA ALA A 272 1.13 -8.52 1.10
C ALA A 272 -0.17 -8.48 0.24
N THR A 273 -0.20 -9.09 -0.94
CA THR A 273 0.75 -10.03 -1.52
C THR A 273 1.70 -9.43 -2.56
N HIS A 274 1.94 -8.11 -2.53
CA HIS A 274 2.93 -7.45 -3.39
C HIS A 274 4.32 -8.08 -3.20
N ALA A 275 5.14 -8.05 -4.24
CA ALA A 275 6.56 -8.38 -4.10
C ALA A 275 7.25 -7.40 -3.10
N PRO A 276 8.31 -7.84 -2.42
CA PRO A 276 8.90 -9.19 -2.49
C PRO A 276 7.99 -10.23 -1.84
N HIS A 277 7.81 -11.37 -2.51
CA HIS A 277 7.00 -12.47 -1.97
C HIS A 277 7.73 -13.14 -0.80
N HIS A 278 7.72 -12.49 0.34
CA HIS A 278 8.40 -12.92 1.56
C HIS A 278 7.43 -13.63 2.51
N VAL A 279 7.73 -14.87 2.86
CA VAL A 279 6.90 -15.64 3.77
C VAL A 279 7.73 -16.67 4.53
N PRO A 280 7.44 -16.95 5.83
CA PRO A 280 8.08 -18.03 6.53
C PRO A 280 7.93 -19.36 5.80
N LYS A 281 9.03 -20.10 5.63
CA LYS A 281 9.11 -21.32 4.81
C LYS A 281 7.99 -22.32 5.06
N ALA A 282 7.53 -22.44 6.30
CA ALA A 282 6.46 -23.36 6.68
C ALA A 282 5.14 -23.09 5.93
N TRP A 283 4.85 -21.85 5.55
CA TRP A 283 3.67 -21.51 4.78
C TRP A 283 3.81 -21.94 3.31
N ALA A 284 4.94 -21.67 2.70
CA ALA A 284 5.23 -22.07 1.32
C ALA A 284 5.23 -23.61 1.17
N GLU A 285 5.77 -24.35 2.13
CA GLU A 285 5.83 -25.81 2.10
C GLU A 285 4.45 -26.50 2.15
N LYS A 286 3.39 -25.84 2.62
CA LYS A 286 2.01 -26.32 2.54
C LYS A 286 1.55 -26.50 1.09
N TYR A 287 2.12 -25.77 0.16
CA TYR A 287 1.77 -25.74 -1.25
C TYR A 287 2.69 -26.57 -2.13
N LYS A 288 3.66 -27.25 -1.55
CA LYS A 288 4.61 -28.09 -2.31
C LYS A 288 3.88 -29.08 -3.22
N GLY A 289 4.15 -28.99 -4.53
CA GLY A 289 3.57 -29.82 -5.57
C GLY A 289 2.11 -29.51 -5.94
N LYS A 290 1.47 -28.49 -5.35
CA LYS A 290 0.08 -28.14 -5.67
C LYS A 290 -0.08 -27.38 -6.99
N PHE A 291 1.01 -26.98 -7.62
CA PHE A 291 1.02 -26.18 -8.87
C PHE A 291 1.72 -26.87 -10.04
N ASP A 292 2.03 -28.16 -9.91
CA ASP A 292 2.71 -28.97 -10.95
C ASP A 292 1.92 -29.06 -12.25
N GLN A 293 0.57 -28.92 -12.19
CA GLN A 293 -0.32 -28.90 -13.36
C GLN A 293 -0.14 -27.67 -14.26
N GLY A 294 0.52 -26.61 -13.74
CA GLY A 294 0.79 -25.38 -14.43
C GLY A 294 -0.39 -24.42 -14.59
N TRP A 295 -0.08 -23.24 -15.09
CA TRP A 295 -1.03 -22.11 -15.14
C TRP A 295 -2.20 -22.31 -16.11
N ASP A 296 -2.00 -22.97 -17.26
CA ASP A 296 -3.10 -23.18 -18.22
C ASP A 296 -4.19 -24.06 -17.61
N LYS A 297 -3.80 -25.20 -17.02
CA LYS A 297 -4.75 -26.10 -16.35
C LYS A 297 -5.35 -25.46 -15.10
N LEU A 298 -4.56 -24.68 -14.37
CA LEU A 298 -5.07 -23.98 -13.18
C LEU A 298 -6.16 -22.98 -13.52
N ARG A 299 -6.02 -22.22 -14.62
CA ARG A 299 -7.08 -21.29 -15.10
C ARG A 299 -8.39 -22.02 -15.38
N GLU A 300 -8.33 -23.17 -16.05
CA GLU A 300 -9.52 -24.01 -16.29
C GLU A 300 -10.17 -24.45 -14.97
N MET A 301 -9.38 -25.01 -14.06
CA MET A 301 -9.86 -25.49 -12.76
C MET A 301 -10.45 -24.35 -11.90
N THR A 302 -9.87 -23.17 -11.99
CA THR A 302 -10.38 -21.98 -11.28
C THR A 302 -11.73 -21.57 -11.84
N LEU A 303 -11.88 -21.47 -13.16
CA LEU A 303 -13.17 -21.17 -13.78
C LEU A 303 -14.25 -22.20 -13.43
N GLU A 304 -13.92 -23.50 -13.46
CA GLU A 304 -14.87 -24.56 -13.05
C GLU A 304 -15.37 -24.36 -11.62
N ARG A 305 -14.45 -24.01 -10.68
CA ARG A 305 -14.84 -23.72 -9.29
C ARG A 305 -15.66 -22.43 -9.17
N GLN A 306 -15.29 -21.38 -9.90
CA GLN A 306 -16.02 -20.11 -9.94
C GLN A 306 -17.46 -20.29 -10.39
N ILE A 307 -17.69 -21.10 -11.44
CA ILE A 307 -19.04 -21.45 -11.93
C ILE A 307 -19.81 -22.25 -10.87
N LYS A 308 -19.16 -23.26 -10.27
CA LYS A 308 -19.76 -24.10 -9.23
C LYS A 308 -20.18 -23.31 -7.99
N LEU A 309 -19.40 -22.32 -7.60
CA LEU A 309 -19.67 -21.43 -6.46
C LEU A 309 -20.67 -20.31 -6.79
N GLY A 310 -21.06 -20.16 -8.07
CA GLY A 310 -21.92 -19.07 -8.51
C GLY A 310 -21.23 -17.69 -8.49
N ILE A 311 -19.91 -17.67 -8.42
CA ILE A 311 -19.12 -16.42 -8.48
C ILE A 311 -19.18 -15.81 -9.88
N VAL A 312 -19.16 -16.67 -10.90
CA VAL A 312 -19.34 -16.25 -12.29
C VAL A 312 -20.56 -16.95 -12.89
N PRO A 313 -21.27 -16.31 -13.86
CA PRO A 313 -22.45 -16.92 -14.48
C PRO A 313 -22.16 -18.27 -15.15
N PRO A 314 -23.12 -19.20 -15.17
CA PRO A 314 -23.01 -20.40 -15.99
C PRO A 314 -22.74 -20.05 -17.45
N GLY A 315 -21.84 -20.79 -18.12
CA GLY A 315 -21.49 -20.54 -19.51
C GLY A 315 -20.38 -19.48 -19.71
N THR A 316 -19.88 -18.87 -18.63
CA THR A 316 -18.67 -18.04 -18.70
C THR A 316 -17.53 -18.82 -19.34
N ARG A 317 -16.78 -18.20 -20.23
CA ARG A 317 -15.59 -18.77 -20.89
C ARG A 317 -14.33 -18.13 -20.30
N LEU A 318 -13.23 -18.86 -20.36
CA LEU A 318 -11.92 -18.24 -20.11
C LEU A 318 -11.65 -17.19 -21.20
N ALA A 319 -11.26 -16.00 -20.81
CA ALA A 319 -10.70 -15.04 -21.73
C ALA A 319 -9.40 -15.60 -22.34
N PRO A 320 -9.09 -15.30 -23.61
CA PRO A 320 -7.88 -15.80 -24.27
C PRO A 320 -6.63 -15.39 -23.49
N LYS A 321 -5.72 -16.34 -23.25
CA LYS A 321 -4.41 -16.03 -22.68
C LYS A 321 -3.61 -15.20 -23.68
N PRO A 322 -2.90 -14.14 -23.23
CA PRO A 322 -2.04 -13.35 -24.11
C PRO A 322 -1.00 -14.21 -24.82
N ALA A 323 -0.79 -13.97 -26.12
CA ALA A 323 0.08 -14.80 -26.96
C ALA A 323 1.56 -14.80 -26.51
N ASP A 324 1.98 -13.76 -25.79
CA ASP A 324 3.33 -13.68 -25.22
C ASP A 324 3.58 -14.71 -24.11
N ILE A 325 2.54 -15.16 -23.42
CA ILE A 325 2.64 -16.13 -22.33
C ILE A 325 2.72 -17.55 -22.91
N LYS A 326 3.87 -18.20 -22.77
CA LYS A 326 4.07 -19.59 -23.21
C LYS A 326 3.03 -20.55 -22.60
N ASP A 327 2.64 -21.56 -23.36
CA ASP A 327 1.90 -22.68 -22.81
C ASP A 327 2.79 -23.46 -21.83
N TRP A 328 2.22 -23.87 -20.70
CA TRP A 328 2.96 -24.61 -19.67
C TRP A 328 3.70 -25.82 -20.19
N ASP A 329 3.06 -26.58 -21.09
CA ASP A 329 3.63 -27.81 -21.63
C ASP A 329 4.87 -27.56 -22.51
N LYS A 330 5.03 -26.34 -23.04
CA LYS A 330 6.19 -25.93 -23.85
C LYS A 330 7.39 -25.45 -23.01
N LEU A 331 7.25 -25.38 -21.70
CA LEU A 331 8.32 -25.00 -20.79
C LEU A 331 9.31 -26.17 -20.59
N SER A 332 10.58 -25.83 -20.40
CA SER A 332 11.62 -26.77 -19.97
C SER A 332 11.37 -27.28 -18.55
N ALA A 333 12.02 -28.38 -18.18
CA ALA A 333 11.94 -28.94 -16.82
C ALA A 333 12.41 -27.92 -15.76
N ASP A 334 13.46 -27.16 -16.05
CA ASP A 334 14.01 -26.13 -15.17
C ASP A 334 13.07 -24.94 -15.01
N GLU A 335 12.44 -24.46 -16.09
CA GLU A 335 11.40 -23.43 -16.02
C GLU A 335 10.23 -23.91 -15.17
N LYS A 336 9.70 -25.10 -15.42
CA LYS A 336 8.59 -25.69 -14.61
C LYS A 336 8.95 -25.79 -13.15
N LYS A 337 10.14 -26.30 -12.82
CA LYS A 337 10.63 -26.42 -11.44
C LYS A 337 10.68 -25.07 -10.73
N LEU A 338 11.29 -24.07 -11.38
CA LEU A 338 11.42 -22.73 -10.81
C LEU A 338 10.05 -22.06 -10.63
N PHE A 339 9.23 -22.08 -11.68
CA PHE A 339 7.94 -21.38 -11.66
C PHE A 339 6.95 -22.01 -10.68
N THR A 340 6.95 -23.35 -10.53
CA THR A 340 6.18 -24.00 -9.47
C THR A 340 6.57 -23.48 -8.10
N ARG A 341 7.90 -23.36 -7.82
CA ARG A 341 8.38 -22.83 -6.53
C ARG A 341 7.95 -21.40 -6.29
N GLN A 342 8.02 -20.55 -7.30
CA GLN A 342 7.55 -19.15 -7.22
C GLN A 342 6.08 -19.09 -6.78
N MET A 343 5.23 -19.93 -7.36
CA MET A 343 3.80 -19.97 -7.04
C MET A 343 3.53 -20.56 -5.65
N GLU A 344 4.30 -21.57 -5.22
CA GLU A 344 4.20 -22.13 -3.87
C GLU A 344 4.46 -21.06 -2.79
N VAL A 345 5.48 -20.24 -3.01
CA VAL A 345 5.84 -19.15 -2.09
C VAL A 345 4.76 -18.07 -2.08
N TYR A 346 4.28 -17.64 -3.24
CA TYR A 346 3.19 -16.67 -3.34
C TYR A 346 1.91 -17.17 -2.65
N ALA A 347 1.53 -18.43 -2.88
CA ALA A 347 0.35 -19.02 -2.25
C ALA A 347 0.48 -19.09 -0.72
N GLY A 348 1.67 -19.43 -0.22
CA GLY A 348 1.95 -19.40 1.21
C GLY A 348 1.87 -17.99 1.79
N PHE A 349 2.32 -16.98 1.05
CA PHE A 349 2.23 -15.58 1.46
C PHE A 349 0.78 -15.07 1.52
N ALA A 350 -0.03 -15.44 0.52
CA ALA A 350 -1.45 -15.10 0.49
C ALA A 350 -2.24 -15.80 1.64
N GLU A 351 -1.97 -17.08 1.93
CA GLU A 351 -2.59 -17.78 3.07
C GLU A 351 -2.17 -17.19 4.42
N GLN A 352 -0.90 -16.81 4.58
CA GLN A 352 -0.40 -16.17 5.80
C GLN A 352 -1.08 -14.81 5.99
N THR A 353 -1.31 -14.06 4.92
CA THR A 353 -2.02 -12.77 4.95
C THR A 353 -3.48 -12.94 5.37
N ASP A 354 -4.19 -13.96 4.84
CA ASP A 354 -5.55 -14.31 5.30
C ASP A 354 -5.58 -14.68 6.78
N TYR A 355 -4.58 -15.44 7.25
CA TYR A 355 -4.44 -15.80 8.66
C TYR A 355 -4.30 -14.55 9.55
N GLU A 356 -3.46 -13.60 9.18
CA GLU A 356 -3.23 -12.38 9.95
C GLU A 356 -4.48 -11.46 9.95
N ALA A 357 -5.13 -11.27 8.82
CA ALA A 357 -6.42 -10.57 8.73
C ALA A 357 -7.49 -11.25 9.60
N GLY A 358 -7.52 -12.58 9.61
CA GLY A 358 -8.41 -13.39 10.45
C GLY A 358 -8.19 -13.19 11.95
N ARG A 359 -6.96 -12.98 12.41
CA ARG A 359 -6.64 -12.66 13.81
C ARG A 359 -7.26 -11.31 14.21
N LEU A 360 -7.17 -10.30 13.36
CA LEU A 360 -7.80 -8.99 13.60
C LEU A 360 -9.34 -9.12 13.68
N ILE A 361 -9.96 -9.79 12.70
CA ILE A 361 -11.42 -10.03 12.67
C ILE A 361 -11.88 -10.79 13.90
N SER A 362 -11.13 -11.81 14.32
CA SER A 362 -11.42 -12.60 15.51
C SER A 362 -11.37 -11.75 16.78
N THR A 363 -10.40 -10.85 16.89
CA THR A 363 -10.31 -9.91 18.02
C THR A 363 -11.53 -8.98 18.09
N ILE A 364 -11.98 -8.42 16.96
CA ILE A 364 -13.20 -7.58 16.91
C ILE A 364 -14.43 -8.36 17.39
N LYS A 365 -14.52 -9.65 17.01
CA LYS A 365 -15.58 -10.55 17.46
C LYS A 365 -15.48 -10.86 18.97
N GLU A 366 -14.30 -11.18 19.48
CA GLU A 366 -14.04 -11.46 20.91
C GLU A 366 -14.37 -10.28 21.79
N LEU A 367 -14.15 -9.06 21.33
CA LEU A 367 -14.52 -7.83 22.02
C LEU A 367 -16.03 -7.52 21.98
N GLY A 368 -16.84 -8.34 21.28
CA GLY A 368 -18.29 -8.21 21.23
C GLY A 368 -18.82 -7.05 20.37
N VAL A 369 -17.99 -6.48 19.49
CA VAL A 369 -18.37 -5.31 18.68
C VAL A 369 -18.59 -5.64 17.20
N LEU A 370 -18.42 -6.90 16.79
CA LEU A 370 -18.57 -7.33 15.39
C LEU A 370 -19.96 -7.02 14.84
N ASP A 371 -21.01 -7.14 15.65
CA ASP A 371 -22.40 -6.94 15.19
C ASP A 371 -22.61 -5.53 14.60
N ASN A 372 -22.03 -4.51 15.21
CA ASN A 372 -22.06 -3.13 14.71
C ASN A 372 -20.72 -2.69 14.10
N THR A 373 -20.02 -3.60 13.46
CA THR A 373 -18.82 -3.32 12.66
C THR A 373 -19.07 -3.71 11.20
N ILE A 374 -18.97 -2.75 10.29
CA ILE A 374 -18.91 -3.05 8.86
C ILE A 374 -17.47 -3.38 8.49
N ILE A 375 -17.26 -4.59 7.94
CA ILE A 375 -15.97 -5.03 7.40
C ILE A 375 -16.10 -5.06 5.89
N ILE A 376 -15.26 -4.27 5.21
CA ILE A 376 -15.12 -4.23 3.77
C ILE A 376 -13.77 -4.85 3.43
N PHE A 377 -13.77 -6.06 2.88
CA PHE A 377 -12.58 -6.80 2.50
C PHE A 377 -12.43 -6.76 0.99
N ILE A 378 -11.40 -6.10 0.48
CA ILE A 378 -11.08 -6.00 -0.94
C ILE A 378 -9.89 -6.92 -1.21
N ALA A 379 -10.10 -7.93 -2.03
CA ALA A 379 -9.16 -9.02 -2.28
C ALA A 379 -7.95 -8.62 -3.15
N GLY A 380 -7.92 -7.40 -3.68
CA GLY A 380 -6.78 -6.84 -4.40
C GLY A 380 -7.01 -5.37 -4.72
N ASP A 381 -5.99 -4.53 -4.55
CA ASP A 381 -6.05 -3.12 -4.97
C ASP A 381 -5.84 -2.95 -6.48
N ASN A 382 -5.39 -3.98 -7.14
CA ASN A 382 -5.35 -4.20 -8.60
C ASN A 382 -5.28 -5.70 -8.84
N GLY A 383 -5.25 -6.12 -10.10
CA GLY A 383 -4.99 -7.53 -10.43
C GLY A 383 -3.61 -8.01 -9.98
N ALA A 384 -3.39 -9.31 -10.07
CA ALA A 384 -2.10 -9.92 -9.78
C ALA A 384 -0.99 -9.31 -10.64
N SER A 385 0.20 -9.17 -10.07
CA SER A 385 1.31 -8.45 -10.72
C SER A 385 2.10 -9.34 -11.68
N ALA A 386 2.29 -8.86 -12.91
CA ALA A 386 3.22 -9.45 -13.88
C ALA A 386 4.57 -8.70 -13.94
N GLU A 387 4.89 -7.90 -12.94
CA GLU A 387 6.15 -7.14 -12.86
C GLU A 387 7.36 -8.04 -12.73
N GLY A 388 7.18 -9.29 -12.26
CA GLY A 388 8.17 -10.36 -12.31
C GLY A 388 8.58 -10.81 -13.73
N GLN A 389 8.02 -10.20 -14.76
CA GLN A 389 8.31 -10.52 -16.15
C GLN A 389 8.03 -11.99 -16.52
N MET A 390 8.58 -12.49 -17.63
CA MET A 390 8.27 -13.85 -18.11
C MET A 390 8.77 -14.96 -17.21
N ASN A 391 9.86 -14.74 -16.48
CA ASN A 391 10.55 -15.80 -15.72
C ASN A 391 10.40 -15.66 -14.20
N GLY A 392 9.76 -14.61 -13.73
CA GLY A 392 9.90 -14.20 -12.34
C GLY A 392 11.27 -13.58 -12.08
N MET A 393 11.54 -13.21 -10.84
CA MET A 393 12.79 -12.58 -10.42
C MET A 393 13.23 -13.11 -9.07
N TYR A 394 14.52 -13.30 -8.91
CA TYR A 394 15.15 -13.50 -7.61
C TYR A 394 15.27 -12.18 -6.83
N SER A 395 15.54 -11.08 -7.58
CA SER A 395 15.62 -9.73 -7.02
C SER A 395 15.03 -8.71 -7.99
N GLU A 396 14.02 -7.95 -7.57
CA GLU A 396 13.43 -6.88 -8.40
C GLU A 396 14.42 -5.76 -8.72
N MET A 397 15.47 -5.58 -7.92
CA MET A 397 16.52 -4.58 -8.18
C MET A 397 17.23 -4.84 -9.51
N THR A 398 17.27 -6.08 -10.00
CA THR A 398 17.79 -6.44 -11.32
C THR A 398 16.92 -5.86 -12.43
N TYR A 399 15.61 -5.94 -12.30
CA TYR A 399 14.66 -5.36 -13.25
C TYR A 399 14.77 -3.84 -13.34
N PHE A 400 14.74 -3.15 -12.19
CA PHE A 400 14.89 -1.69 -12.14
C PHE A 400 16.24 -1.20 -12.68
N SER A 401 17.24 -2.08 -12.70
CA SER A 401 18.56 -1.80 -13.26
C SER A 401 18.73 -2.29 -14.70
N GLY A 402 17.69 -2.88 -15.32
CA GLY A 402 17.73 -3.40 -16.68
C GLY A 402 18.66 -4.60 -16.87
N VAL A 403 18.92 -5.36 -15.80
CA VAL A 403 19.80 -6.54 -15.78
C VAL A 403 18.92 -7.80 -15.73
N PRO A 404 18.80 -8.58 -16.82
CA PRO A 404 17.97 -9.77 -16.85
C PRO A 404 18.56 -10.90 -15.99
N GLU A 405 17.70 -11.59 -15.26
CA GLU A 405 18.05 -12.83 -14.58
C GLU A 405 17.74 -14.05 -15.45
N THR A 406 18.61 -15.06 -15.41
CA THR A 406 18.39 -16.31 -16.14
C THR A 406 17.80 -17.38 -15.22
N VAL A 407 17.03 -18.31 -15.80
CA VAL A 407 16.45 -19.44 -15.04
C VAL A 407 17.54 -20.26 -14.33
N PRO A 408 18.70 -20.60 -14.95
CA PRO A 408 19.78 -21.27 -14.25
C PRO A 408 20.36 -20.50 -13.04
N ASP A 409 20.45 -19.18 -13.13
CA ASP A 409 20.94 -18.35 -12.02
C ASP A 409 19.92 -18.31 -10.88
N MET A 410 18.65 -18.10 -11.18
CA MET A 410 17.57 -18.12 -10.19
C MET A 410 17.44 -19.47 -9.48
N LEU A 411 17.67 -20.59 -10.17
CA LEU A 411 17.64 -21.93 -9.58
C LEU A 411 18.71 -22.17 -8.50
N LYS A 412 19.78 -21.39 -8.48
CA LYS A 412 20.77 -21.44 -7.40
C LYS A 412 20.18 -21.04 -6.04
N HIS A 413 19.12 -20.23 -6.07
CA HIS A 413 18.41 -19.70 -4.90
C HIS A 413 17.08 -20.42 -4.61
N TYR A 414 16.82 -21.55 -5.26
CA TYR A 414 15.56 -22.29 -5.18
C TYR A 414 15.08 -22.56 -3.75
N ASN A 415 16.00 -22.92 -2.85
CA ASN A 415 15.69 -23.27 -1.46
C ASN A 415 15.48 -22.05 -0.56
N ASP A 416 15.97 -20.89 -0.99
CA ASP A 416 15.94 -19.63 -0.25
C ASP A 416 14.77 -18.73 -0.69
N TRP A 417 14.05 -19.14 -1.74
CA TRP A 417 12.97 -18.37 -2.32
C TRP A 417 11.90 -18.02 -1.30
N GLY A 418 11.63 -16.72 -1.12
CA GLY A 418 10.72 -16.16 -0.12
C GLY A 418 11.36 -15.86 1.23
N GLY A 419 12.62 -16.25 1.42
CA GLY A 419 13.41 -15.96 2.64
C GLY A 419 14.12 -14.59 2.56
N PRO A 420 14.78 -14.17 3.65
CA PRO A 420 15.40 -12.84 3.77
C PRO A 420 16.60 -12.61 2.84
N SER A 421 17.13 -13.67 2.20
CA SER A 421 18.22 -13.57 1.22
C SER A 421 17.74 -13.37 -0.22
N THR A 422 16.43 -13.24 -0.45
CA THR A 422 15.81 -13.05 -1.76
C THR A 422 14.91 -11.82 -1.74
N TYR A 423 14.62 -11.28 -2.90
CA TYR A 423 13.65 -10.19 -3.09
C TYR A 423 12.72 -10.55 -4.28
N PRO A 424 11.91 -11.63 -4.14
CA PRO A 424 11.43 -12.39 -5.27
C PRO A 424 10.08 -11.93 -5.77
N HIS A 425 9.87 -12.18 -7.07
CA HIS A 425 8.58 -12.06 -7.73
C HIS A 425 8.29 -13.30 -8.61
N PHE A 426 7.02 -13.67 -8.78
CA PHE A 426 6.65 -14.79 -9.65
C PHE A 426 6.51 -14.37 -11.13
N SER A 427 6.47 -15.36 -12.03
CA SER A 427 6.40 -15.16 -13.48
C SER A 427 5.02 -14.67 -13.95
N ALA A 428 4.98 -13.92 -15.05
CA ALA A 428 3.77 -13.38 -15.67
C ALA A 428 2.71 -14.45 -15.99
N GLY A 429 3.13 -15.69 -16.28
CA GLY A 429 2.19 -16.81 -16.48
C GLY A 429 1.32 -17.10 -15.26
N TRP A 430 1.91 -16.99 -14.06
CA TRP A 430 1.16 -17.13 -12.81
C TRP A 430 0.27 -15.92 -12.54
N ALA A 431 0.73 -14.69 -12.82
CA ALA A 431 -0.11 -13.51 -12.68
C ALA A 431 -1.40 -13.64 -13.51
N VAL A 432 -1.29 -14.02 -14.78
CA VAL A 432 -2.46 -14.29 -15.65
C VAL A 432 -3.35 -15.41 -15.10
N ALA A 433 -2.79 -16.42 -14.47
CA ALA A 433 -3.57 -17.47 -13.85
C ALA A 433 -4.31 -17.01 -12.59
N MET A 434 -3.70 -16.15 -11.82
CA MET A 434 -4.28 -15.58 -10.60
C MET A 434 -5.40 -14.56 -10.88
N ASP A 435 -5.48 -14.03 -12.10
CA ASP A 435 -6.55 -13.15 -12.56
C ASP A 435 -7.67 -13.89 -13.31
N ALA A 436 -7.67 -15.25 -13.30
CA ALA A 436 -8.72 -16.01 -13.97
C ALA A 436 -10.14 -15.61 -13.50
N PRO A 437 -11.12 -15.46 -14.42
CA PRO A 437 -11.14 -15.94 -15.80
C PRO A 437 -10.65 -14.91 -16.85
N PHE A 438 -10.02 -13.83 -16.47
CA PHE A 438 -9.61 -12.71 -17.32
C PHE A 438 -8.27 -12.95 -18.04
N SER A 439 -7.85 -11.99 -18.90
CA SER A 439 -6.68 -12.15 -19.77
C SER A 439 -5.41 -11.49 -19.26
N TYR A 440 -5.52 -10.27 -18.75
CA TYR A 440 -4.38 -9.43 -18.37
C TYR A 440 -4.29 -9.27 -16.86
N THR A 441 -3.45 -8.36 -16.38
CA THR A 441 -2.95 -8.27 -15.02
C THR A 441 -2.83 -6.82 -14.58
N LYS A 442 -2.34 -6.54 -13.37
CA LYS A 442 -1.88 -5.22 -12.90
C LYS A 442 -1.28 -4.38 -14.05
N GLN A 443 -1.42 -3.07 -14.03
CA GLN A 443 -1.07 -2.06 -15.04
C GLN A 443 -1.99 -2.01 -16.27
N VAL A 444 -2.76 -3.05 -16.58
CA VAL A 444 -3.63 -3.07 -17.76
C VAL A 444 -5.04 -2.61 -17.38
N ALA A 445 -5.24 -1.29 -17.29
CA ALA A 445 -6.52 -0.69 -16.87
C ALA A 445 -7.69 -1.02 -17.81
N SER A 446 -7.40 -1.43 -19.01
CA SER A 446 -8.38 -1.77 -20.04
C SER A 446 -8.82 -3.24 -20.04
N ASP A 447 -8.38 -4.03 -19.04
CA ASP A 447 -8.81 -5.42 -18.86
C ASP A 447 -9.26 -5.70 -17.44
N PHE A 448 -10.20 -6.61 -17.30
CA PHE A 448 -10.72 -6.97 -15.97
C PHE A 448 -9.71 -7.72 -15.12
N GLY A 449 -8.70 -8.38 -15.70
CA GLY A 449 -7.59 -8.92 -14.95
C GLY A 449 -6.73 -7.84 -14.26
N GLY A 450 -6.71 -6.61 -14.80
CA GLY A 450 -6.05 -5.48 -14.13
C GLY A 450 -6.92 -4.76 -13.10
N THR A 451 -8.25 -4.80 -13.26
CA THR A 451 -9.15 -3.90 -12.53
C THR A 451 -10.27 -4.57 -11.75
N ARG A 452 -10.70 -5.80 -12.10
CA ARG A 452 -11.79 -6.48 -11.40
C ARG A 452 -11.25 -7.35 -10.28
N ASN A 453 -11.59 -6.96 -9.05
CA ASN A 453 -11.20 -7.70 -7.85
C ASN A 453 -12.42 -8.18 -7.07
N GLY A 454 -12.28 -9.24 -6.30
CA GLY A 454 -13.30 -9.70 -5.39
C GLY A 454 -13.43 -8.76 -4.19
N MET A 455 -14.67 -8.43 -3.81
CA MET A 455 -14.91 -7.69 -2.58
C MET A 455 -15.94 -8.40 -1.71
N ILE A 456 -15.74 -8.38 -0.40
CA ILE A 456 -16.69 -8.93 0.57
C ILE A 456 -17.08 -7.82 1.54
N ILE A 457 -18.39 -7.69 1.80
CA ILE A 457 -18.91 -6.78 2.83
C ILE A 457 -19.69 -7.59 3.86
N GLN A 458 -19.28 -7.53 5.12
CA GLN A 458 -20.00 -8.08 6.25
C GLN A 458 -20.39 -6.97 7.23
N TRP A 459 -21.67 -6.90 7.59
CA TRP A 459 -22.19 -6.02 8.63
C TRP A 459 -23.46 -6.62 9.27
N PRO A 460 -23.33 -7.40 10.33
CA PRO A 460 -24.48 -8.15 10.90
C PRO A 460 -25.67 -7.27 11.29
N ALA A 461 -25.46 -6.05 11.81
CA ALA A 461 -26.54 -5.14 12.17
C ALA A 461 -27.28 -4.55 10.95
N GLY A 462 -26.61 -4.37 9.81
CA GLY A 462 -27.19 -3.68 8.64
C GLY A 462 -27.50 -4.60 7.46
N ILE A 463 -26.86 -5.76 7.33
CA ILE A 463 -27.00 -6.71 6.24
C ILE A 463 -27.61 -8.02 6.75
N LYS A 464 -28.77 -8.37 6.23
CA LYS A 464 -29.49 -9.60 6.61
C LYS A 464 -29.10 -10.79 5.74
N ALA A 465 -28.78 -10.54 4.48
CA ALA A 465 -28.36 -11.54 3.51
C ALA A 465 -26.98 -12.10 3.88
N LYS A 466 -26.78 -13.40 3.64
CA LYS A 466 -25.53 -14.12 3.97
C LYS A 466 -25.13 -15.02 2.83
N GLY A 467 -23.84 -14.98 2.48
CA GLY A 467 -23.28 -15.84 1.43
C GLY A 467 -23.72 -15.49 0.00
N GLU A 468 -24.51 -14.44 -0.16
CA GLU A 468 -25.06 -14.04 -1.46
C GLU A 468 -24.06 -13.29 -2.31
N VAL A 469 -24.21 -13.39 -3.64
CA VAL A 469 -23.41 -12.63 -4.60
C VAL A 469 -24.16 -11.36 -5.02
N ARG A 470 -23.42 -10.29 -5.18
CA ARG A 470 -23.90 -9.02 -5.76
C ARG A 470 -23.20 -8.79 -7.08
N SER A 471 -23.98 -8.61 -8.15
CA SER A 471 -23.48 -8.48 -9.52
C SER A 471 -23.73 -7.07 -10.13
N GLN A 472 -24.13 -6.12 -9.31
CA GLN A 472 -24.14 -4.71 -9.71
C GLN A 472 -22.72 -4.23 -9.95
N PHE A 473 -22.50 -3.36 -10.94
CA PHE A 473 -21.23 -2.71 -11.14
C PHE A 473 -20.89 -1.86 -9.92
N GLY A 474 -19.70 -2.01 -9.40
CA GLY A 474 -19.12 -1.19 -8.35
C GLY A 474 -17.69 -0.85 -8.67
N HIS A 475 -17.23 0.30 -8.18
CA HIS A 475 -15.87 0.78 -8.34
C HIS A 475 -15.32 1.21 -6.97
N VAL A 476 -14.01 1.26 -6.83
CA VAL A 476 -13.35 1.60 -5.57
C VAL A 476 -13.74 2.98 -5.04
N ILE A 477 -14.11 3.93 -5.91
CA ILE A 477 -14.64 5.24 -5.50
C ILE A 477 -15.97 5.16 -4.76
N ASP A 478 -16.69 4.04 -4.85
CA ASP A 478 -18.00 3.85 -4.23
C ASP A 478 -17.89 3.54 -2.72
N ILE A 479 -16.69 3.23 -2.23
CA ILE A 479 -16.48 2.84 -0.83
C ILE A 479 -16.71 4.02 0.12
N ALA A 480 -16.13 5.19 -0.15
CA ALA A 480 -16.28 6.35 0.73
C ALA A 480 -17.74 6.80 0.87
N PRO A 481 -18.55 6.99 -0.21
CA PRO A 481 -19.97 7.32 -0.07
C PRO A 481 -20.78 6.20 0.59
N THR A 482 -20.40 4.92 0.44
CA THR A 482 -21.02 3.81 1.17
C THR A 482 -20.76 3.93 2.67
N VAL A 483 -19.54 4.23 3.07
CA VAL A 483 -19.18 4.45 4.47
C VAL A 483 -19.93 5.66 5.04
N TYR A 484 -20.03 6.76 4.30
CA TYR A 484 -20.80 7.93 4.75
C TYR A 484 -22.28 7.59 4.97
N GLU A 485 -22.90 6.87 4.04
CA GLU A 485 -24.31 6.48 4.18
C GLU A 485 -24.55 5.59 5.40
N VAL A 486 -23.75 4.53 5.61
CA VAL A 486 -23.92 3.64 6.77
C VAL A 486 -23.57 4.31 8.09
N ALA A 487 -22.67 5.28 8.11
CA ALA A 487 -22.35 6.12 9.24
C ALA A 487 -23.38 7.24 9.47
N LYS A 488 -24.36 7.40 8.58
CA LYS A 488 -25.35 8.48 8.58
C LYS A 488 -24.73 9.87 8.51
N LEU A 489 -23.70 10.01 7.72
CA LEU A 489 -22.97 11.25 7.49
C LEU A 489 -23.25 11.78 6.08
N PRO A 490 -23.50 13.08 5.89
CA PRO A 490 -23.49 13.66 4.55
C PRO A 490 -22.07 13.75 4.01
N ALA A 491 -21.92 13.73 2.70
CA ALA A 491 -20.67 14.17 2.09
C ALA A 491 -20.43 15.67 2.43
N PRO A 492 -19.24 16.05 2.92
CA PRO A 492 -18.99 17.43 3.31
C PRO A 492 -18.93 18.35 2.10
N THR A 493 -19.47 19.57 2.22
CA THR A 493 -19.36 20.64 1.21
C THR A 493 -18.24 21.62 1.52
N ASN A 494 -17.79 21.66 2.77
CA ASN A 494 -16.68 22.49 3.24
C ASN A 494 -15.87 21.74 4.31
N VAL A 495 -14.56 21.72 4.19
CA VAL A 495 -13.67 21.15 5.21
C VAL A 495 -12.51 22.11 5.44
N ASN A 496 -12.28 22.47 6.71
CA ASN A 496 -11.22 23.40 7.12
C ASN A 496 -11.25 24.75 6.37
N GLY A 497 -12.46 25.22 6.00
CA GLY A 497 -12.66 26.46 5.26
C GLY A 497 -12.51 26.33 3.74
N ILE A 498 -12.21 25.15 3.22
CA ILE A 498 -12.06 24.87 1.78
C ILE A 498 -13.33 24.20 1.26
N LYS A 499 -13.93 24.79 0.23
CA LYS A 499 -15.07 24.18 -0.48
C LYS A 499 -14.61 22.87 -1.11
N GLN A 500 -15.39 21.80 -0.88
CA GLN A 500 -15.12 20.49 -1.44
C GLN A 500 -15.79 20.31 -2.81
N ASP A 501 -15.12 19.56 -3.67
CA ASP A 501 -15.71 19.10 -4.93
C ASP A 501 -16.83 18.08 -4.64
N PRO A 502 -17.85 17.94 -5.49
CA PRO A 502 -18.87 16.91 -5.35
C PRO A 502 -18.27 15.51 -5.45
N ILE A 503 -18.63 14.62 -4.52
CA ILE A 503 -18.16 13.21 -4.54
C ILE A 503 -18.54 12.53 -5.86
N GLU A 504 -17.67 11.70 -6.39
CA GLU A 504 -17.83 11.08 -7.71
C GLU A 504 -18.37 9.64 -7.63
N GLY A 505 -18.10 8.94 -6.50
CA GLY A 505 -18.58 7.58 -6.27
C GLY A 505 -20.07 7.53 -5.92
N THR A 506 -20.63 6.33 -6.03
CA THR A 506 -22.04 6.00 -5.74
C THR A 506 -22.09 4.97 -4.62
N SER A 507 -22.84 5.25 -3.55
CA SER A 507 -22.96 4.30 -2.44
C SER A 507 -23.48 2.94 -2.91
N LEU A 508 -22.89 1.85 -2.41
CA LEU A 508 -23.31 0.46 -2.64
C LEU A 508 -24.39 -0.02 -1.64
N ALA A 509 -24.76 0.80 -0.65
CA ALA A 509 -25.69 0.39 0.40
C ALA A 509 -27.07 -0.05 -0.14
N TYR A 510 -27.48 0.46 -1.32
CA TYR A 510 -28.70 0.02 -2.01
C TYR A 510 -28.72 -1.46 -2.36
N THR A 511 -27.55 -2.11 -2.46
CA THR A 511 -27.43 -3.55 -2.78
C THR A 511 -27.51 -4.46 -1.55
N PHE A 512 -27.37 -3.91 -0.33
CA PHE A 512 -27.14 -4.72 0.88
C PHE A 512 -28.26 -5.73 1.15
N ASN A 513 -29.50 -5.31 0.99
CA ASN A 513 -30.65 -6.16 1.26
C ASN A 513 -31.55 -6.38 0.02
N ASP A 514 -31.07 -6.02 -1.18
CA ASP A 514 -31.76 -6.23 -2.44
C ASP A 514 -30.79 -6.72 -3.54
N GLU A 515 -30.78 -8.03 -3.76
CA GLU A 515 -29.96 -8.66 -4.82
C GLU A 515 -30.29 -8.15 -6.21
N LYS A 516 -31.56 -7.77 -6.43
CA LYS A 516 -32.10 -7.35 -7.72
C LYS A 516 -32.15 -5.82 -7.90
N ALA A 517 -31.61 -5.08 -6.96
CA ALA A 517 -31.57 -3.63 -7.07
C ALA A 517 -30.93 -3.21 -8.40
N ALA A 518 -31.55 -2.25 -9.06
CA ALA A 518 -31.01 -1.71 -10.31
C ALA A 518 -29.66 -1.03 -10.06
N GLU A 519 -28.71 -1.31 -10.93
CA GLU A 519 -27.37 -0.74 -10.87
C GLU A 519 -27.44 0.80 -10.89
N GLN A 520 -26.74 1.45 -9.98
CA GLN A 520 -26.71 2.91 -9.86
C GLN A 520 -25.45 3.54 -10.43
N HIS A 521 -24.28 2.84 -10.38
CA HIS A 521 -23.05 3.31 -10.99
C HIS A 521 -23.06 2.97 -12.49
N LYS A 522 -23.36 3.96 -13.33
CA LYS A 522 -23.69 3.76 -14.75
C LYS A 522 -22.53 3.94 -15.72
N VAL A 523 -21.54 4.75 -15.36
CA VAL A 523 -20.43 5.12 -16.25
C VAL A 523 -19.15 5.15 -15.45
N GLN A 524 -18.10 4.43 -15.92
CA GLN A 524 -16.76 4.49 -15.35
C GLN A 524 -15.71 4.41 -16.46
N TYR A 525 -14.78 5.37 -16.49
CA TYR A 525 -13.59 5.27 -17.31
C TYR A 525 -12.48 4.52 -16.58
N PHE A 526 -11.56 3.95 -17.32
CA PHE A 526 -10.33 3.33 -16.86
C PHE A 526 -9.16 3.81 -17.72
N GLU A 527 -8.04 4.15 -17.10
CA GLU A 527 -6.82 4.50 -17.83
C GLU A 527 -5.58 4.25 -16.97
N MET A 528 -4.53 3.68 -17.60
CA MET A 528 -3.19 3.58 -17.05
C MET A 528 -2.19 3.34 -18.17
N PHE A 529 -1.17 4.19 -18.31
CA PHE A 529 -0.11 4.08 -19.32
C PHE A 529 -0.62 3.87 -20.74
N GLY A 530 -1.71 4.54 -21.13
CA GLY A 530 -2.34 4.40 -22.44
C GLY A 530 -3.33 3.25 -22.57
N ASN A 531 -3.33 2.26 -21.67
CA ASN A 531 -4.39 1.25 -21.58
C ASN A 531 -5.67 1.92 -21.11
N ARG A 532 -6.69 1.98 -21.97
CA ARG A 532 -7.89 2.76 -21.68
C ARG A 532 -9.19 2.03 -22.02
N ALA A 533 -10.20 2.25 -21.19
CA ALA A 533 -11.50 1.67 -21.38
C ALA A 533 -12.61 2.55 -20.80
N ILE A 534 -13.84 2.25 -21.19
CA ILE A 534 -15.06 2.89 -20.71
C ILE A 534 -16.15 1.84 -20.49
N TYR A 535 -16.77 1.87 -19.31
CA TYR A 535 -17.98 1.12 -18.99
C TYR A 535 -19.19 2.02 -19.10
N GLN A 536 -20.27 1.52 -19.67
CA GLN A 536 -21.59 2.13 -19.64
C GLN A 536 -22.69 1.09 -19.68
N ASP A 537 -23.53 1.00 -18.64
CA ASP A 537 -24.77 0.20 -18.61
C ASP A 537 -24.59 -1.23 -19.16
N GLY A 538 -23.58 -1.97 -18.70
CA GLY A 538 -23.29 -3.33 -19.13
C GLY A 538 -22.47 -3.46 -20.41
N TRP A 539 -22.10 -2.37 -21.07
CA TRP A 539 -21.17 -2.38 -22.19
C TRP A 539 -19.79 -1.90 -21.76
N PHE A 540 -18.74 -2.55 -22.30
CA PHE A 540 -17.37 -2.21 -22.02
C PHE A 540 -16.58 -2.09 -23.34
N ALA A 541 -16.07 -0.90 -23.62
CA ALA A 541 -15.20 -0.66 -24.76
C ALA A 541 -13.77 -0.41 -24.28
N ARG A 542 -12.79 -1.03 -24.93
CA ARG A 542 -11.39 -0.98 -24.48
C ARG A 542 -10.38 -0.97 -25.61
N THR A 543 -9.15 -0.60 -25.27
CA THR A 543 -7.96 -0.86 -26.11
C THR A 543 -6.82 -1.34 -25.24
N ILE A 544 -6.13 -2.40 -25.67
CA ILE A 544 -4.89 -2.85 -25.06
C ILE A 544 -3.73 -2.12 -25.76
N HIS A 545 -3.15 -1.17 -25.04
CA HIS A 545 -2.04 -0.37 -25.54
C HIS A 545 -0.70 -1.06 -25.27
N ARG A 546 -0.51 -1.50 -24.00
CA ARG A 546 0.73 -2.12 -23.53
C ARG A 546 0.46 -3.19 -22.47
N PRO A 547 0.78 -4.48 -22.71
CA PRO A 547 0.84 -5.49 -21.66
C PRO A 547 1.92 -5.17 -20.62
N ALA A 548 1.71 -5.55 -19.36
CA ALA A 548 2.59 -5.22 -18.24
C ALA A 548 4.06 -5.71 -18.42
N TRP A 549 4.25 -6.83 -19.09
CA TRP A 549 5.57 -7.42 -19.37
C TRP A 549 6.27 -6.85 -20.61
N ARG A 550 5.73 -5.81 -21.23
CA ARG A 550 6.36 -5.14 -22.37
C ARG A 550 6.81 -3.73 -21.99
N LEU A 551 8.06 -3.40 -22.33
CA LEU A 551 8.58 -2.03 -22.17
C LEU A 551 8.03 -1.05 -23.22
N LYS A 552 7.65 -1.57 -24.39
CA LYS A 552 7.15 -0.77 -25.52
C LYS A 552 5.68 -1.07 -25.77
N PRO A 553 4.89 -0.06 -26.15
CA PRO A 553 3.50 -0.25 -26.54
C PRO A 553 3.38 -1.12 -27.81
N LEU A 554 2.20 -1.67 -28.02
CA LEU A 554 1.87 -2.48 -29.22
C LEU A 554 1.72 -1.61 -30.46
N ASN A 555 1.17 -0.41 -30.30
CA ASN A 555 0.89 0.57 -31.35
C ASN A 555 1.15 1.98 -30.82
N THR A 556 1.00 3.00 -31.65
CA THR A 556 0.84 4.38 -31.16
C THR A 556 -0.57 4.55 -30.55
N LEU A 557 -0.75 5.54 -29.69
CA LEU A 557 -2.05 5.84 -29.07
C LEU A 557 -3.17 6.07 -30.11
N GLN A 558 -2.83 6.58 -31.28
CA GLN A 558 -3.77 6.84 -32.39
C GLN A 558 -4.14 5.57 -33.16
N GLU A 559 -3.24 4.59 -33.22
CA GLU A 559 -3.42 3.34 -33.99
C GLU A 559 -4.00 2.20 -33.15
N ASP A 560 -4.21 2.42 -31.87
CA ASP A 560 -4.81 1.43 -30.96
C ASP A 560 -6.16 0.95 -31.46
N LYS A 561 -6.33 -0.37 -31.45
CA LYS A 561 -7.56 -1.01 -31.87
C LYS A 561 -8.52 -1.13 -30.69
N TRP A 562 -9.74 -0.62 -30.88
CA TRP A 562 -10.77 -0.74 -29.90
C TRP A 562 -11.55 -2.03 -30.06
N GLU A 563 -11.90 -2.63 -28.93
CA GLU A 563 -12.76 -3.79 -28.78
C GLU A 563 -14.02 -3.39 -28.00
N LEU A 564 -15.11 -4.16 -28.17
CA LEU A 564 -16.38 -3.92 -27.51
C LEU A 564 -16.96 -5.22 -26.93
N TYR A 565 -17.47 -5.17 -25.71
CA TYR A 565 -18.03 -6.32 -25.02
C TYR A 565 -19.36 -5.98 -24.36
N ASN A 566 -20.34 -6.90 -24.45
CA ASN A 566 -21.56 -6.85 -23.65
C ASN A 566 -21.33 -7.67 -22.37
N THR A 567 -21.00 -7.01 -21.27
CA THR A 567 -20.63 -7.66 -20.02
C THR A 567 -21.80 -8.35 -19.30
N ASN A 568 -23.04 -8.13 -19.75
CA ASN A 568 -24.20 -8.86 -19.25
C ASN A 568 -24.25 -10.29 -19.82
N GLU A 569 -23.67 -10.51 -21.00
CA GLU A 569 -23.61 -11.80 -21.70
C GLU A 569 -22.22 -12.43 -21.64
N ASP A 570 -21.19 -11.59 -21.56
CA ASP A 570 -19.76 -11.99 -21.57
C ASP A 570 -19.05 -11.45 -20.33
N PHE A 571 -19.07 -12.22 -19.26
CA PHE A 571 -18.48 -11.85 -17.98
C PHE A 571 -16.96 -11.62 -18.05
N SER A 572 -16.25 -12.33 -18.92
CA SER A 572 -14.77 -12.40 -18.96
C SER A 572 -14.12 -11.64 -20.11
N LEU A 573 -14.87 -10.93 -20.94
CA LEU A 573 -14.37 -10.26 -22.15
C LEU A 573 -13.77 -11.24 -23.18
N SER A 574 -14.47 -12.35 -23.42
CA SER A 574 -14.03 -13.43 -24.31
C SER A 574 -14.52 -13.32 -25.74
N ASN A 575 -15.53 -12.46 -26.00
CA ASN A 575 -16.21 -12.34 -27.27
C ASN A 575 -16.31 -10.86 -27.73
N ASN A 576 -15.38 -10.43 -28.56
CA ASN A 576 -15.37 -9.06 -29.10
C ASN A 576 -16.53 -8.81 -30.07
N ALA A 577 -17.47 -7.98 -29.68
CA ALA A 577 -18.67 -7.62 -30.46
C ALA A 577 -18.53 -6.33 -31.28
N ALA A 578 -17.33 -5.77 -31.44
CA ALA A 578 -17.09 -4.50 -32.11
C ALA A 578 -17.56 -4.49 -33.58
N ALA A 579 -17.29 -5.57 -34.32
CA ALA A 579 -17.67 -5.69 -35.71
C ALA A 579 -19.19 -5.71 -35.94
N GLN A 580 -19.95 -6.27 -34.98
CA GLN A 580 -21.41 -6.35 -34.99
C GLN A 580 -22.10 -5.06 -34.50
N ASN A 581 -21.37 -4.21 -33.74
CA ASN A 581 -21.93 -3.02 -33.09
C ASN A 581 -21.04 -1.77 -33.29
N PRO A 582 -20.75 -1.37 -34.55
CA PRO A 582 -19.81 -0.27 -34.82
C PRO A 582 -20.30 1.08 -34.29
N ASP A 583 -21.59 1.36 -34.34
CA ASP A 583 -22.17 2.63 -33.86
C ASP A 583 -22.11 2.71 -32.32
N LYS A 584 -22.33 1.59 -31.61
CA LYS A 584 -22.19 1.53 -30.14
C LYS A 584 -20.72 1.75 -29.78
N LEU A 585 -19.78 1.11 -30.46
CA LEU A 585 -18.35 1.32 -30.24
C LEU A 585 -17.96 2.79 -30.40
N LYS A 586 -18.37 3.42 -31.50
CA LYS A 586 -18.11 4.85 -31.76
C LYS A 586 -18.69 5.75 -30.65
N THR A 587 -19.92 5.44 -30.20
CA THR A 587 -20.55 6.17 -29.09
C THR A 587 -19.72 6.06 -27.81
N MET A 588 -19.24 4.85 -27.47
CA MET A 588 -18.46 4.62 -26.28
C MET A 588 -17.06 5.24 -26.35
N GLN A 589 -16.43 5.25 -27.53
CA GLN A 589 -15.18 6.00 -27.75
C GLN A 589 -15.37 7.50 -27.47
N GLY A 590 -16.47 8.09 -27.96
CA GLY A 590 -16.82 9.48 -27.68
C GLY A 590 -17.10 9.73 -26.20
N LEU A 591 -17.73 8.78 -25.52
CA LEU A 591 -17.98 8.86 -24.07
C LEU A 591 -16.65 8.81 -23.29
N PHE A 592 -15.71 7.91 -23.65
CA PHE A 592 -14.37 7.88 -23.04
C PHE A 592 -13.69 9.26 -23.13
N MET A 593 -13.69 9.87 -24.30
CA MET A 593 -13.05 11.18 -24.49
C MET A 593 -13.68 12.26 -23.61
N LYS A 594 -15.02 12.23 -23.47
CA LYS A 594 -15.75 13.16 -22.59
C LYS A 594 -15.40 12.97 -21.12
N GLU A 595 -15.35 11.73 -20.63
CA GLU A 595 -14.98 11.44 -19.25
C GLU A 595 -13.48 11.73 -19.02
N ALA A 596 -12.62 11.46 -20.01
CA ALA A 596 -11.20 11.76 -19.93
C ALA A 596 -10.90 13.26 -19.84
N GLU A 597 -11.66 14.10 -20.56
CA GLU A 597 -11.60 15.56 -20.44
C GLU A 597 -12.08 16.03 -19.05
N LYS A 598 -13.22 15.51 -18.60
CA LYS A 598 -13.84 15.85 -17.32
C LYS A 598 -12.94 15.59 -16.12
N TYR A 599 -12.22 14.47 -16.12
CA TYR A 599 -11.42 14.01 -14.98
C TYR A 599 -9.91 14.22 -15.13
N HIS A 600 -9.47 15.06 -16.08
CA HIS A 600 -8.05 15.40 -16.30
C HIS A 600 -7.18 14.19 -16.69
N VAL A 601 -7.75 13.22 -17.40
CA VAL A 601 -7.01 12.06 -17.93
C VAL A 601 -6.10 12.45 -19.10
N LEU A 602 -6.49 13.50 -19.84
CA LEU A 602 -5.74 13.98 -20.99
C LEU A 602 -4.68 15.03 -20.57
N PRO A 603 -3.50 15.03 -21.24
CA PRO A 603 -3.07 14.12 -22.30
C PRO A 603 -2.70 12.74 -21.77
N LEU A 604 -2.98 11.68 -22.54
CA LEU A 604 -2.51 10.33 -22.22
C LEU A 604 -0.99 10.28 -22.23
N ASP A 605 -0.42 9.55 -21.29
CA ASP A 605 1.03 9.43 -21.14
C ASP A 605 1.46 7.95 -21.04
N ASP A 606 1.93 7.39 -22.14
CA ASP A 606 2.40 6.00 -22.29
C ASP A 606 3.88 5.82 -22.00
N ARG A 607 4.61 6.89 -21.66
CA ARG A 607 6.02 6.83 -21.27
C ARG A 607 6.18 6.00 -20.00
N LEU A 608 7.19 5.16 -19.94
CA LEU A 608 7.48 4.29 -18.82
C LEU A 608 8.84 4.61 -18.20
N LEU A 609 9.92 4.38 -18.94
CA LEU A 609 11.28 4.61 -18.45
C LEU A 609 11.58 6.11 -18.24
N GLU A 610 11.08 6.96 -19.12
CA GLU A 610 11.24 8.40 -19.00
C GLU A 610 10.61 8.94 -17.71
N ARG A 611 9.51 8.35 -17.27
CA ARG A 611 8.80 8.75 -16.05
C ARG A 611 9.57 8.44 -14.76
N THR A 612 10.58 7.57 -14.81
CA THR A 612 11.48 7.34 -13.66
C THR A 612 12.47 8.49 -13.44
N ASN A 613 12.69 9.35 -14.45
CA ASN A 613 13.59 10.50 -14.37
C ASN A 613 12.82 11.74 -13.92
N ALA A 614 13.04 12.18 -12.66
CA ALA A 614 12.34 13.31 -12.07
C ALA A 614 12.57 14.64 -12.83
N GLU A 615 13.80 14.90 -13.28
CA GLU A 615 14.15 16.12 -14.03
C GLU A 615 13.42 16.19 -15.38
N LEU A 616 13.43 15.06 -16.12
CA LEU A 616 12.75 14.97 -17.42
C LEU A 616 11.23 15.15 -17.28
N MET A 617 10.66 14.67 -16.20
CA MET A 617 9.22 14.78 -15.90
C MET A 617 8.83 16.08 -15.21
N GLY A 618 9.80 16.89 -14.79
CA GLY A 618 9.57 18.12 -14.05
C GLY A 618 9.10 17.91 -12.61
N ARG A 619 9.30 16.71 -12.04
CA ARG A 619 8.94 16.45 -10.64
C ARG A 619 9.85 17.25 -9.70
N PRO A 620 9.31 17.68 -8.54
CA PRO A 620 10.15 18.24 -7.49
C PRO A 620 11.21 17.23 -7.02
N THR A 621 12.42 17.71 -6.74
CA THR A 621 13.46 16.95 -6.04
C THR A 621 13.93 17.74 -4.85
N VAL A 622 14.16 17.08 -3.72
CA VAL A 622 14.69 17.75 -2.51
C VAL A 622 16.09 18.31 -2.78
N MET A 623 16.85 17.63 -3.64
CA MET A 623 18.20 18.07 -4.01
C MET A 623 18.19 19.31 -4.91
N GLY A 624 17.22 19.51 -5.80
CA GLY A 624 17.21 20.59 -6.78
C GLY A 624 18.50 20.55 -7.61
N ASN A 625 19.12 21.71 -7.83
CA ASN A 625 20.38 21.84 -8.59
C ASN A 625 21.64 21.70 -7.73
N ARG A 626 21.53 21.20 -6.48
CA ARG A 626 22.70 21.03 -5.60
C ARG A 626 23.56 19.88 -6.08
N ASN A 627 24.86 20.13 -6.23
CA ASN A 627 25.86 19.13 -6.55
C ASN A 627 26.76 18.75 -5.35
N THR A 628 26.53 19.38 -4.18
CA THR A 628 27.24 19.10 -2.94
C THR A 628 26.25 19.24 -1.78
N VAL A 629 26.28 18.26 -0.87
CA VAL A 629 25.43 18.22 0.32
C VAL A 629 26.27 17.76 1.49
N THR A 630 26.02 18.33 2.66
CA THR A 630 26.58 17.85 3.93
C THR A 630 25.47 17.17 4.73
N TYR A 631 25.67 15.92 5.05
CA TYR A 631 24.79 15.14 5.93
C TYR A 631 25.40 15.04 7.32
N GLY A 632 24.55 14.92 8.34
CA GLY A 632 24.95 14.75 9.73
C GLY A 632 24.81 13.31 10.20
N GLU A 633 25.54 12.96 11.24
CA GLU A 633 25.41 11.68 11.92
C GLU A 633 23.96 11.44 12.40
N GLY A 634 23.48 10.22 12.28
CA GLY A 634 22.13 9.82 12.69
C GLY A 634 21.03 10.12 11.68
N MET A 635 21.35 10.71 10.52
CA MET A 635 20.39 10.82 9.42
C MET A 635 20.16 9.44 8.80
N LYS A 636 18.92 8.98 8.81
CA LYS A 636 18.50 7.66 8.34
C LYS A 636 17.30 7.72 7.41
N GLY A 637 17.12 6.66 6.63
CA GLY A 637 15.92 6.46 5.81
C GLY A 637 15.77 7.48 4.69
N MET A 638 16.88 8.00 4.15
CA MET A 638 16.87 8.97 3.06
C MET A 638 16.69 8.28 1.72
N GLY A 639 15.48 8.36 1.17
CA GLY A 639 15.13 7.77 -0.13
C GLY A 639 15.89 8.40 -1.31
N VAL A 640 15.76 7.79 -2.47
CA VAL A 640 16.44 8.20 -3.72
C VAL A 640 16.10 9.62 -4.17
N ASP A 641 14.90 10.12 -3.85
CA ASP A 641 14.47 11.50 -4.15
C ASP A 641 14.94 12.52 -3.09
N ILE A 642 15.48 12.04 -1.97
CA ILE A 642 15.93 12.83 -0.82
C ILE A 642 17.46 12.88 -0.73
N PHE A 643 18.15 11.76 -1.04
CA PHE A 643 19.60 11.66 -1.02
C PHE A 643 20.20 12.13 -2.36
N ILE A 644 21.45 12.62 -2.33
CA ILE A 644 22.14 13.05 -3.55
C ILE A 644 22.38 11.85 -4.49
N ASP A 645 22.03 12.02 -5.76
CA ASP A 645 22.20 10.95 -6.75
C ASP A 645 23.68 10.76 -7.12
N LEU A 646 24.20 9.57 -6.81
CA LEU A 646 25.59 9.14 -7.07
C LEU A 646 25.73 8.22 -8.30
N ARG A 647 24.64 7.90 -8.99
CA ARG A 647 24.62 6.93 -10.09
C ARG A 647 25.16 7.52 -11.40
N ASN A 648 25.84 6.70 -12.17
CA ASN A 648 26.28 7.00 -13.55
C ASN A 648 27.14 8.27 -13.69
N LYS A 649 27.89 8.65 -12.66
CA LYS A 649 28.73 9.86 -12.63
C LYS A 649 29.92 9.68 -11.68
N SER A 650 30.92 10.56 -11.81
CA SER A 650 32.00 10.68 -10.82
C SER A 650 31.51 11.44 -9.59
N TYR A 651 31.98 11.04 -8.41
CA TYR A 651 31.62 11.69 -7.14
C TYR A 651 32.73 11.55 -6.09
N SER A 652 32.65 12.37 -5.04
CA SER A 652 33.50 12.29 -3.87
C SER A 652 32.68 12.27 -2.60
N ILE A 653 33.10 11.48 -1.63
CA ILE A 653 32.58 11.46 -0.27
C ILE A 653 33.72 11.82 0.68
N SER A 654 33.51 12.75 1.60
CA SER A 654 34.53 13.08 2.60
C SER A 654 33.91 13.22 3.98
N SER A 655 34.63 12.79 5.00
CA SER A 655 34.23 12.89 6.41
C SER A 655 35.40 13.18 7.31
N GLU A 656 35.17 13.92 8.38
CA GLU A 656 36.09 14.09 9.49
C GLU A 656 35.64 13.18 10.64
N VAL A 657 36.46 12.25 11.04
CA VAL A 657 36.12 11.19 12.02
C VAL A 657 37.15 11.12 13.14
N ALA A 658 36.69 10.85 14.36
CA ALA A 658 37.51 10.43 15.46
C ALA A 658 37.46 8.90 15.52
N VAL A 659 38.61 8.25 15.42
CA VAL A 659 38.74 6.79 15.46
C VAL A 659 39.31 6.37 16.80
N ASP A 660 38.69 5.45 17.49
CA ASP A 660 39.20 4.85 18.73
C ASP A 660 40.03 3.59 18.46
N ALA A 661 40.42 2.88 19.52
CA ALA A 661 41.23 1.66 19.40
C ALA A 661 40.47 0.46 18.77
N LYS A 662 39.15 0.55 18.63
CA LYS A 662 38.30 -0.49 18.06
C LYS A 662 37.66 -0.05 16.73
N GLY A 663 38.03 1.11 16.21
CA GLY A 663 37.38 1.84 15.10
C GLY A 663 36.67 0.95 14.09
N ASN A 664 35.36 0.98 14.15
CA ASN A 664 34.43 0.28 13.24
C ASN A 664 33.22 1.15 12.97
N GLY A 665 32.50 0.84 11.89
CA GLY A 665 31.21 1.40 11.60
C GLY A 665 31.12 2.17 10.29
N VAL A 666 29.91 2.43 9.89
CA VAL A 666 29.56 3.07 8.63
C VAL A 666 29.69 4.59 8.75
N ILE A 667 30.36 5.22 7.79
CA ILE A 667 30.37 6.67 7.62
C ILE A 667 29.11 7.09 6.87
N VAL A 668 28.86 6.46 5.71
CA VAL A 668 27.66 6.66 4.91
C VAL A 668 27.43 5.42 4.06
N CYS A 669 26.17 5.00 3.91
CA CYS A 669 25.74 3.98 2.96
C CYS A 669 24.54 4.45 2.15
N GLN A 670 24.26 3.75 1.08
CA GLN A 670 23.03 3.85 0.28
C GLN A 670 22.71 2.48 -0.29
N GLY A 671 21.45 2.02 -0.11
CA GLY A 671 21.01 0.68 -0.51
C GLY A 671 21.38 -0.37 0.52
N GLY A 672 21.34 -1.65 0.14
CA GLY A 672 21.49 -2.77 1.04
C GLY A 672 22.03 -4.04 0.37
N ARG A 673 21.52 -5.18 0.82
CA ARG A 673 21.92 -6.53 0.34
C ARG A 673 21.73 -6.71 -1.16
N PHE A 674 20.71 -6.11 -1.75
CA PHE A 674 20.35 -6.28 -3.16
C PHE A 674 20.92 -5.20 -4.08
N GLY A 675 21.80 -4.37 -3.56
CA GLY A 675 22.53 -3.35 -4.30
C GLY A 675 22.79 -2.11 -3.49
N GLY A 676 24.00 -1.54 -3.61
CA GLY A 676 24.33 -0.34 -2.85
C GLY A 676 25.82 -0.06 -2.76
N LEU A 677 26.12 0.98 -2.00
CA LEU A 677 27.50 1.40 -1.70
C LEU A 677 27.63 1.75 -0.22
N SER A 678 28.82 1.56 0.33
CA SER A 678 29.11 1.95 1.71
C SER A 678 30.55 2.41 1.87
N PHE A 679 30.75 3.56 2.51
CA PHE A 679 32.05 4.03 2.99
C PHE A 679 32.09 3.86 4.50
N TYR A 680 33.05 3.10 5.02
CA TYR A 680 33.07 2.64 6.41
C TYR A 680 34.49 2.41 6.93
N ILE A 681 34.61 2.14 8.22
CA ILE A 681 35.82 1.65 8.85
C ILE A 681 35.55 0.23 9.36
N LYS A 682 36.46 -0.71 9.09
CA LYS A 682 36.45 -2.06 9.64
C LYS A 682 37.86 -2.43 10.15
N ASP A 683 37.93 -2.87 11.39
CA ASP A 683 39.22 -3.20 12.07
C ASP A 683 40.23 -2.03 11.96
N CYS A 684 39.77 -0.82 12.26
CA CYS A 684 40.48 0.44 12.11
C CYS A 684 40.99 0.73 10.68
N LYS A 685 40.51 0.04 9.64
CA LYS A 685 40.91 0.28 8.23
C LYS A 685 39.79 0.98 7.49
N PRO A 686 40.04 2.14 6.88
CA PRO A 686 39.11 2.73 5.95
C PRO A 686 38.80 1.80 4.78
N ALA A 687 37.56 1.61 4.48
CA ALA A 687 37.07 0.71 3.45
C ALA A 687 35.90 1.29 2.67
N PHE A 688 35.75 0.90 1.42
CA PHE A 688 34.59 1.15 0.58
C PHE A 688 34.13 -0.15 -0.05
N SER A 689 32.83 -0.39 0.01
CA SER A 689 32.20 -1.53 -0.67
C SER A 689 31.19 -1.04 -1.69
N TYR A 690 31.21 -1.66 -2.87
CA TYR A 690 30.19 -1.52 -3.89
C TYR A 690 29.54 -2.87 -4.11
N ASN A 691 28.27 -2.97 -3.76
CA ASN A 691 27.44 -4.16 -3.96
C ASN A 691 26.66 -4.01 -5.26
N TYR A 692 27.01 -4.78 -6.28
CA TYR A 692 26.33 -4.80 -7.56
C TYR A 692 25.19 -5.82 -7.53
N LEU A 693 23.95 -5.36 -7.27
CA LEU A 693 22.70 -6.13 -7.33
C LEU A 693 22.69 -7.41 -6.46
N GLY A 694 23.48 -7.48 -5.39
CA GLY A 694 23.62 -8.70 -4.61
C GLY A 694 24.38 -9.83 -5.30
N MET A 695 24.83 -9.61 -6.56
CA MET A 695 25.52 -10.61 -7.38
C MET A 695 27.04 -10.56 -7.22
N GLU A 696 27.60 -9.37 -7.14
CA GLU A 696 29.04 -9.14 -7.04
C GLU A 696 29.32 -8.02 -6.04
N SER A 697 30.34 -8.20 -5.21
CA SER A 697 30.80 -7.17 -4.28
C SER A 697 32.25 -6.82 -4.56
N THR A 698 32.52 -5.52 -4.77
CA THR A 698 33.87 -4.99 -4.89
C THR A 698 34.21 -4.26 -3.60
N GLN A 699 35.25 -4.70 -2.92
CA GLN A 699 35.77 -4.06 -1.72
C GLN A 699 37.10 -3.39 -1.99
N ILE A 700 37.27 -2.16 -1.50
CA ILE A 700 38.49 -1.35 -1.51
C ILE A 700 38.85 -1.12 -0.05
N ILE A 701 39.98 -1.68 0.42
CA ILE A 701 40.35 -1.64 1.83
C ILE A 701 41.77 -1.11 1.96
N ALA A 702 41.99 -0.16 2.88
CA ALA A 702 43.32 0.35 3.22
C ALA A 702 44.23 -0.76 3.78
N ALA A 703 45.48 -0.80 3.36
CA ALA A 703 46.43 -1.81 3.83
C ALA A 703 46.75 -1.68 5.34
N GLU A 704 46.89 -0.44 5.82
CA GLU A 704 47.27 -0.12 7.18
C GLU A 704 46.05 0.29 8.01
N ALA A 705 46.03 -0.14 9.28
CA ALA A 705 45.03 0.29 10.26
C ALA A 705 45.39 1.69 10.79
N LEU A 706 44.37 2.52 11.01
CA LEU A 706 44.50 3.81 11.67
C LEU A 706 44.79 3.60 13.16
N LYS A 707 45.60 4.49 13.72
CA LYS A 707 45.75 4.59 15.17
C LYS A 707 44.62 5.43 15.75
N PRO A 708 44.34 5.34 17.07
CA PRO A 708 43.40 6.28 17.69
C PRO A 708 43.78 7.74 17.40
N GLY A 709 42.81 8.52 16.92
CA GLY A 709 43.03 9.93 16.54
C GLY A 709 41.98 10.47 15.58
N ASN A 710 42.15 11.74 15.17
CA ASN A 710 41.25 12.43 14.22
C ASN A 710 41.82 12.33 12.81
N TYR A 711 40.94 12.01 11.87
CA TYR A 711 41.30 11.83 10.47
C TYR A 711 40.28 12.50 9.53
N LYS A 712 40.79 13.04 8.42
CA LYS A 712 39.98 13.36 7.25
C LYS A 712 40.06 12.20 6.28
N LEU A 713 38.96 11.49 6.13
CA LEU A 713 38.81 10.38 5.20
C LEU A 713 38.10 10.88 3.96
N ALA A 714 38.51 10.41 2.76
CA ALA A 714 37.75 10.65 1.56
C ALA A 714 37.79 9.44 0.64
N TYR A 715 36.68 9.29 -0.10
CA TYR A 715 36.54 8.34 -1.19
C TYR A 715 36.22 9.10 -2.48
N ASP A 716 37.00 8.90 -3.52
CA ASP A 716 36.83 9.51 -4.83
C ASP A 716 36.55 8.40 -5.85
N PHE A 717 35.41 8.50 -6.56
CA PHE A 717 35.04 7.60 -7.63
C PHE A 717 35.14 8.31 -8.97
N LYS A 718 36.01 7.82 -9.86
CA LYS A 718 36.18 8.33 -11.21
C LYS A 718 35.45 7.39 -12.18
N TYR A 719 34.27 7.81 -12.63
CA TYR A 719 33.41 7.07 -13.55
C TYR A 719 34.00 7.09 -14.97
N ASP A 720 33.93 5.97 -15.69
CA ASP A 720 34.48 5.86 -17.05
C ASP A 720 33.74 6.68 -18.10
N GLY A 721 32.46 7.04 -17.84
CA GLY A 721 31.60 7.69 -18.82
C GLY A 721 31.08 6.75 -19.91
N GLY A 722 30.52 7.32 -20.97
CA GLY A 722 30.08 6.53 -22.15
C GLY A 722 28.76 5.76 -21.95
N GLY A 723 27.87 6.22 -21.05
CA GLY A 723 26.54 5.66 -20.83
C GLY A 723 26.32 5.21 -19.39
N MET A 724 25.18 4.56 -19.12
CA MET A 724 24.77 4.10 -17.81
C MET A 724 25.46 2.77 -17.44
N GLY A 725 25.63 2.53 -16.13
CA GLY A 725 26.11 1.24 -15.61
C GLY A 725 27.57 0.90 -15.88
N LYS A 726 28.39 1.89 -16.33
CA LYS A 726 29.82 1.67 -16.58
C LYS A 726 30.60 1.58 -15.29
N GLY A 727 31.83 1.07 -15.41
CA GLY A 727 32.75 0.98 -14.28
C GLY A 727 33.45 2.29 -13.97
N GLY A 728 34.43 2.21 -13.09
CA GLY A 728 35.27 3.32 -12.71
C GLY A 728 36.36 2.91 -11.71
N VAL A 729 37.15 3.87 -11.30
CA VAL A 729 38.22 3.68 -10.31
C VAL A 729 37.85 4.38 -9.01
N GLY A 730 37.80 3.60 -7.92
CA GLY A 730 37.60 4.10 -6.56
C GLY A 730 38.93 4.27 -5.84
N THR A 731 39.14 5.42 -5.18
CA THR A 731 40.36 5.76 -4.46
C THR A 731 40.00 6.20 -3.05
N ILE A 732 40.64 5.63 -2.04
CA ILE A 732 40.52 6.07 -0.63
C ILE A 732 41.74 6.89 -0.26
N THR A 733 41.53 8.03 0.40
CA THR A 733 42.59 8.88 0.96
C THR A 733 42.37 9.09 2.47
N VAL A 734 43.48 9.19 3.19
CA VAL A 734 43.54 9.55 4.61
C VAL A 734 44.43 10.79 4.74
N ASN A 735 43.87 11.88 5.28
CA ASN A 735 44.53 13.17 5.38
C ASN A 735 45.19 13.63 4.05
N GLY A 736 44.49 13.38 2.95
CA GLY A 736 44.94 13.71 1.60
C GLY A 736 45.92 12.74 0.95
N LYS A 737 46.39 11.71 1.68
CA LYS A 737 47.31 10.70 1.13
C LYS A 737 46.51 9.46 0.65
N LYS A 738 46.73 9.02 -0.59
CA LYS A 738 46.13 7.80 -1.12
C LYS A 738 46.62 6.58 -0.33
N VAL A 739 45.64 5.76 0.15
CA VAL A 739 45.89 4.54 0.96
C VAL A 739 45.37 3.27 0.29
N ALA A 740 44.38 3.41 -0.60
CA ALA A 740 43.85 2.27 -1.39
C ALA A 740 43.29 2.77 -2.70
N GLU A 741 43.29 1.90 -3.72
CA GLU A 741 42.68 2.13 -5.03
C GLU A 741 42.30 0.81 -5.66
N LYS A 742 41.14 0.73 -6.27
CA LYS A 742 40.70 -0.47 -7.00
C LYS A 742 39.67 -0.10 -8.07
N ARG A 743 39.63 -0.88 -9.14
CA ARG A 743 38.61 -0.79 -10.16
C ARG A 743 37.31 -1.45 -9.71
N ILE A 744 36.19 -0.78 -10.00
CA ILE A 744 34.82 -1.31 -9.97
C ILE A 744 34.44 -1.52 -11.44
N GLU A 745 34.21 -2.76 -11.87
CA GLU A 745 34.06 -3.10 -13.28
C GLU A 745 32.75 -2.59 -13.89
N LYS A 746 31.70 -2.58 -13.10
CA LYS A 746 30.35 -2.11 -13.49
C LYS A 746 29.63 -1.52 -12.29
N THR A 747 28.72 -0.60 -12.53
CA THR A 747 27.88 0.03 -11.51
C THR A 747 26.41 -0.19 -11.81
N GLN A 748 25.58 -0.02 -10.81
CA GLN A 748 24.14 -0.16 -10.92
C GLN A 748 23.55 1.07 -11.63
N PRO A 749 22.90 0.88 -12.80
CA PRO A 749 22.43 2.02 -13.59
C PRO A 749 21.11 2.63 -13.10
N GLY A 750 20.26 1.80 -12.47
CA GLY A 750 18.96 2.17 -11.96
C GLY A 750 18.98 2.57 -10.48
N ILE A 751 18.05 2.09 -9.69
CA ILE A 751 17.98 2.34 -8.25
C ILE A 751 18.85 1.34 -7.47
N PHE A 752 19.32 1.71 -6.29
CA PHE A 752 20.03 0.79 -5.41
C PHE A 752 19.08 -0.14 -4.66
N SER A 753 18.05 0.44 -4.05
CA SER A 753 16.97 -0.27 -3.37
C SER A 753 15.70 0.58 -3.40
N VAL A 754 14.55 -0.03 -3.14
CA VAL A 754 13.25 0.64 -2.99
C VAL A 754 12.89 0.84 -1.51
N ASP A 755 13.54 0.12 -0.61
CA ASP A 755 13.24 0.15 0.83
C ASP A 755 14.51 0.22 1.72
N ASP A 756 15.69 -0.22 1.25
CA ASP A 756 16.97 0.10 1.89
C ASP A 756 17.45 1.47 1.40
N MET A 757 17.43 2.46 2.27
CA MET A 757 17.65 3.85 1.93
C MET A 757 19.12 4.27 2.10
N ALA A 758 19.38 5.57 2.26
CA ALA A 758 20.71 6.06 2.60
C ALA A 758 20.76 6.49 4.06
N ASP A 759 21.87 6.13 4.73
CA ASP A 759 22.08 6.38 6.15
C ASP A 759 23.50 6.94 6.42
N VAL A 760 23.63 7.68 7.54
CA VAL A 760 24.90 8.28 7.99
C VAL A 760 25.20 7.85 9.42
N GLY A 761 26.36 7.24 9.61
CA GLY A 761 26.80 6.72 10.91
C GLY A 761 26.27 5.33 11.26
N VAL A 762 25.51 4.73 10.38
CA VAL A 762 24.93 3.38 10.52
C VAL A 762 24.56 2.86 9.13
N ASP A 763 24.31 1.56 9.00
CA ASP A 763 23.62 0.93 7.88
C ASP A 763 22.43 0.21 8.51
N ASP A 764 21.22 0.80 8.35
CA ASP A 764 19.95 0.28 8.86
C ASP A 764 19.30 -0.63 7.81
N GLY A 765 18.45 -1.57 8.21
CA GLY A 765 17.85 -2.52 7.26
C GLY A 765 18.79 -3.66 6.85
N THR A 766 18.91 -3.96 5.56
CA THR A 766 19.82 -5.00 5.06
C THR A 766 21.18 -4.42 4.71
N HIS A 767 22.25 -5.00 5.23
CA HIS A 767 23.58 -4.41 5.11
C HIS A 767 24.15 -4.49 3.69
N VAL A 768 24.76 -3.39 3.22
CA VAL A 768 25.54 -3.33 1.95
C VAL A 768 26.78 -4.21 2.02
N ALA A 769 27.42 -4.28 3.19
CA ALA A 769 28.68 -5.00 3.40
C ALA A 769 28.73 -5.64 4.79
N ASP A 770 29.72 -6.50 5.02
CA ASP A 770 30.05 -7.02 6.34
C ASP A 770 30.90 -6.01 7.12
N TYR A 771 30.30 -5.38 8.11
CA TYR A 771 30.94 -4.39 9.00
C TYR A 771 31.54 -5.01 10.26
N GLY A 772 31.39 -6.32 10.49
CA GLY A 772 31.72 -6.98 11.73
C GLY A 772 30.56 -6.93 12.74
N PRO A 773 30.81 -6.66 14.03
CA PRO A 773 29.81 -6.84 15.08
C PRO A 773 28.70 -5.77 15.07
N SER A 774 28.91 -4.63 14.43
CA SER A 774 27.93 -3.54 14.34
C SER A 774 28.19 -2.64 13.13
N SER A 775 27.12 -2.18 12.49
CA SER A 775 27.18 -1.14 11.47
C SER A 775 27.31 0.27 12.07
N LYS A 776 26.91 0.48 13.34
CA LYS A 776 26.98 1.80 13.99
C LYS A 776 28.45 2.26 14.13
N PHE A 777 28.70 3.52 13.76
CA PHE A 777 30.00 4.14 13.89
C PHE A 777 30.35 4.35 15.38
N THR A 778 31.59 3.98 15.79
CA THR A 778 32.08 4.09 17.17
C THR A 778 33.40 4.82 17.24
#